data_45ddefe4e8d6b124493ed35fd839d06a
#
_entry.id   45ddefe4e8d6b124493ed35fd839d06a
#
_cell.length_a   1.000
_cell.length_b   1.000
_cell.length_c   1.000
_cell.angle_alpha   90.00
_cell.angle_beta   90.00
_cell.angle_gamma   90.00
#
_symmetry.space_group_name_H-M   'P 1'
#
loop_
_entity.id
_entity.type
_entity.pdbx_description
1 polymer ?
#
loop_
_entity_poly.entity_id
_entity_poly.type
_entity_poly.pdbx_seq_one_letter_code
_entity_poly.pdbx_strand_id
1 'polypeptide(L)'
;MAHTLTTCTFCGVGCGLYFETAGNEIVGTYPSVSHPANQGRICIRGWHVHEVASSTDRLLKPLVRKNGSFEEVSWNEAYDTIAVRLTQIKDKYGPDAIGFLNSSHCSNEDSYILQKFARSVIGTNNVDQGTTWYHSNTIEVLRDMLGVPAATNSIAELMESEVIIVSQTDLLRQLPTIGGWVLRAKLAGAKLIVIGLRRHRVAESADYFLQTTPGTEVFLFGALAKVIVDRGLMNLDFIRERCSQFEPFLENIESFDMLQAASRCGLSPDLIEQAAMTYARASKAMILYSTYSEASGRELLKSMANLALLCGNIGRRGCGIMPLAEYNNLQGGCDTGMIPNYLPGYVPVQDPEGRQQFERHWGRPLPDRWGMDSSTMLGTRGNIEALWLDRHNPVVSAAHTSDAATALQKMEFVVLQNLFMTPTAQYAHVILPTAAYGEETVTFTSLERRIQLAQKAVEPPGGLTSAWRQVVAVAELLGTKWRYNSAADVMQEIGSVIPFYEGASYENLARDYGRQWPCTHDRPLGTPYLFDDGQRGQASFSFAPLAQLPAPGRFTAAFPFVLMFGRSLYYWHQNTMVQHSETLKREFGILLLDYPDGFVEINDGDAAALKIRDGMKIHLISSAGMSTTYAHVTDEIRQGTIYVPYYLQDIAVQLVGPARTEYRAGYRTVNVKLEKA
;
A
#
# COMPACT_ATOMS: atom_id res chain seq x y z
N MET A 1 26.37 22.21 -12.69
CA MET A 1 25.29 21.40 -12.09
C MET A 1 24.44 20.85 -13.21
N ALA A 2 24.04 19.58 -13.12
CA ALA A 2 23.14 18.95 -14.08
C ALA A 2 21.83 18.59 -13.40
N HIS A 3 20.75 18.45 -14.18
CA HIS A 3 19.45 18.08 -13.69
C HIS A 3 18.97 16.81 -14.39
N THR A 4 18.62 15.79 -13.62
CA THR A 4 18.15 14.49 -14.13
C THR A 4 16.72 14.26 -13.72
N LEU A 5 15.82 14.04 -14.70
CA LEU A 5 14.42 13.72 -14.43
C LEU A 5 14.29 12.35 -13.75
N THR A 6 13.54 12.30 -12.67
CA THR A 6 13.29 11.08 -11.93
C THR A 6 11.89 11.12 -11.27
N THR A 7 11.54 10.11 -10.52
CA THR A 7 10.30 10.03 -9.75
C THR A 7 10.58 9.91 -8.27
N CYS A 8 9.72 10.50 -7.44
CA CYS A 8 9.80 10.36 -5.99
C CYS A 8 9.46 8.93 -5.56
N THR A 9 10.28 8.35 -4.71
CA THR A 9 10.17 6.95 -4.28
C THR A 9 9.51 6.76 -2.92
N PHE A 10 8.95 7.81 -2.30
CA PHE A 10 8.31 7.68 -0.98
C PHE A 10 6.90 7.07 -1.05
N CYS A 11 6.02 7.62 -1.87
CA CYS A 11 4.61 7.19 -1.87
C CYS A 11 4.06 6.97 -3.26
N GLY A 12 2.90 6.30 -3.34
CA GLY A 12 2.26 5.89 -4.59
C GLY A 12 1.84 7.03 -5.54
N VAL A 13 1.94 8.28 -5.13
CA VAL A 13 1.72 9.42 -6.05
C VAL A 13 2.74 9.42 -7.19
N GLY A 14 3.99 9.02 -6.91
CA GLY A 14 5.05 9.03 -7.91
C GLY A 14 5.29 10.43 -8.48
N CYS A 15 5.47 11.45 -7.62
CA CYS A 15 5.73 12.83 -8.07
C CYS A 15 6.96 12.90 -8.96
N GLY A 16 6.84 13.53 -10.13
CA GLY A 16 7.99 13.80 -10.98
C GLY A 16 8.86 14.91 -10.39
N LEU A 17 10.16 14.67 -10.36
CA LEU A 17 11.15 15.61 -9.82
C LEU A 17 12.48 15.51 -10.60
N TYR A 18 13.34 16.48 -10.37
CA TYR A 18 14.71 16.48 -10.88
C TYR A 18 15.68 16.35 -9.72
N PHE A 19 16.67 15.49 -9.87
CA PHE A 19 17.88 15.53 -9.06
C PHE A 19 18.84 16.55 -9.63
N GLU A 20 19.33 17.44 -8.78
CA GLU A 20 20.46 18.31 -9.08
C GLU A 20 21.76 17.62 -8.66
N THR A 21 22.74 17.60 -9.56
CA THR A 21 24.03 16.95 -9.29
C THR A 21 25.19 17.91 -9.40
N ALA A 22 26.19 17.73 -8.52
CA ALA A 22 27.50 18.38 -8.57
C ALA A 22 28.58 17.29 -8.58
N GLY A 23 29.22 17.08 -9.74
CA GLY A 23 30.09 15.91 -9.93
C GLY A 23 29.29 14.61 -9.85
N ASN A 24 29.71 13.69 -9.00
CA ASN A 24 29.01 12.42 -8.75
C ASN A 24 28.19 12.44 -7.44
N GLU A 25 27.69 13.59 -7.04
CA GLU A 25 26.86 13.74 -5.84
C GLU A 25 25.50 14.35 -6.19
N ILE A 26 24.42 13.82 -5.59
CA ILE A 26 23.10 14.44 -5.66
C ILE A 26 23.00 15.46 -4.52
N VAL A 27 22.91 16.74 -4.90
CA VAL A 27 22.95 17.87 -3.94
C VAL A 27 21.59 18.51 -3.68
N GLY A 28 20.58 18.14 -4.45
CA GLY A 28 19.25 18.73 -4.29
C GLY A 28 18.18 18.04 -5.10
N THR A 29 16.93 18.41 -4.80
CA THR A 29 15.73 17.93 -5.47
C THR A 29 14.82 19.08 -5.84
N TYR A 30 14.28 19.10 -7.06
CA TYR A 30 13.34 20.10 -7.55
C TYR A 30 12.11 19.44 -8.16
N PRO A 31 10.89 19.98 -7.95
CA PRO A 31 9.68 19.41 -8.54
C PRO A 31 9.61 19.67 -10.05
N SER A 32 9.15 18.68 -10.80
CA SER A 32 8.81 18.87 -12.22
C SER A 32 7.47 19.58 -12.36
N VAL A 33 7.48 20.76 -12.95
CA VAL A 33 6.25 21.58 -13.17
C VAL A 33 5.32 20.92 -14.18
N SER A 34 5.88 20.27 -15.19
CA SER A 34 5.12 19.65 -16.29
C SER A 34 4.62 18.24 -15.97
N HIS A 35 5.04 17.64 -14.86
CA HIS A 35 4.63 16.29 -14.51
C HIS A 35 3.13 16.24 -14.13
N PRO A 36 2.31 15.38 -14.76
CA PRO A 36 0.85 15.43 -14.63
C PRO A 36 0.33 15.16 -13.20
N ALA A 37 0.99 14.28 -12.43
CA ALA A 37 0.53 13.92 -11.09
C ALA A 37 0.77 15.02 -10.04
N ASN A 38 1.84 15.82 -10.16
CA ASN A 38 2.18 16.80 -9.13
C ASN A 38 2.25 18.26 -9.59
N GLN A 39 2.44 18.55 -10.88
CA GLN A 39 2.44 19.90 -11.45
C GLN A 39 3.27 20.91 -10.62
N GLY A 40 4.53 20.56 -10.34
CA GLY A 40 5.44 21.40 -9.57
C GLY A 40 5.24 21.38 -8.05
N ARG A 41 4.38 20.52 -7.51
CA ARG A 41 4.13 20.43 -6.07
C ARG A 41 4.66 19.12 -5.53
N ILE A 42 5.52 19.20 -4.52
CA ILE A 42 6.01 18.04 -3.77
C ILE A 42 5.95 18.32 -2.27
N CYS A 43 5.80 17.28 -1.47
CA CYS A 43 5.84 17.39 -0.02
C CYS A 43 7.29 17.37 0.49
N ILE A 44 7.47 17.61 1.78
CA ILE A 44 8.79 17.61 2.42
C ILE A 44 9.61 16.35 2.13
N ARG A 45 8.97 15.18 2.03
CA ARG A 45 9.65 13.92 1.68
C ARG A 45 10.27 13.98 0.29
N GLY A 46 9.55 14.52 -0.69
CA GLY A 46 10.09 14.69 -2.06
C GLY A 46 11.23 15.71 -2.13
N TRP A 47 11.16 16.78 -1.34
CA TRP A 47 12.25 17.77 -1.26
C TRP A 47 13.55 17.18 -0.72
N HIS A 48 13.49 16.18 0.16
CA HIS A 48 14.63 15.59 0.85
C HIS A 48 14.91 14.12 0.48
N VAL A 49 14.32 13.61 -0.61
CA VAL A 49 14.55 12.22 -1.03
C VAL A 49 16.01 11.95 -1.41
N HIS A 50 16.74 12.95 -1.89
CA HIS A 50 18.15 12.85 -2.23
C HIS A 50 19.05 12.54 -1.03
N GLU A 51 18.71 13.01 0.17
CA GLU A 51 19.48 12.75 1.39
C GLU A 51 19.63 11.24 1.69
N VAL A 52 18.65 10.42 1.26
CA VAL A 52 18.69 8.97 1.45
C VAL A 52 19.83 8.34 0.63
N ALA A 53 20.01 8.77 -0.62
CA ALA A 53 21.10 8.29 -1.47
C ALA A 53 22.48 8.78 -0.99
N SER A 54 22.53 9.99 -0.46
CA SER A 54 23.75 10.65 0.02
C SER A 54 24.10 10.32 1.48
N SER A 55 23.31 9.47 2.17
CA SER A 55 23.55 9.10 3.57
C SER A 55 24.91 8.40 3.75
N THR A 56 25.64 8.79 4.78
CA THR A 56 26.93 8.19 5.16
C THR A 56 26.82 6.79 5.74
N ASP A 57 25.61 6.39 6.15
CA ASP A 57 25.32 5.07 6.74
C ASP A 57 25.18 3.94 5.71
N ARG A 58 25.42 4.24 4.42
CA ARG A 58 25.30 3.29 3.32
C ARG A 58 26.24 2.11 3.45
N LEU A 59 25.70 0.91 3.26
CA LEU A 59 26.50 -0.31 3.06
C LEU A 59 27.16 -0.28 1.67
N LEU A 60 28.43 -0.63 1.58
CA LEU A 60 29.20 -0.59 0.34
C LEU A 60 29.80 -1.93 -0.08
N LYS A 61 29.84 -2.91 0.81
CA LYS A 61 30.42 -4.24 0.56
C LYS A 61 29.49 -5.35 1.06
N PRO A 62 29.49 -6.50 0.39
CA PRO A 62 28.73 -7.67 0.89
C PRO A 62 29.27 -8.15 2.24
N LEU A 63 28.35 -8.59 3.09
CA LEU A 63 28.65 -9.10 4.41
C LEU A 63 28.12 -10.52 4.54
N VAL A 64 28.93 -11.42 5.10
CA VAL A 64 28.52 -12.79 5.45
C VAL A 64 28.74 -13.00 6.95
N ARG A 65 27.77 -13.61 7.60
CA ARG A 65 27.87 -13.94 9.02
C ARG A 65 28.75 -15.17 9.21
N LYS A 66 29.91 -14.99 9.87
CA LYS A 66 30.86 -16.06 10.24
C LYS A 66 31.08 -16.01 11.77
N ASN A 67 30.96 -17.14 12.44
CA ASN A 67 31.17 -17.23 13.88
C ASN A 67 30.39 -16.21 14.72
N GLY A 68 29.15 -15.85 14.28
CA GLY A 68 28.27 -14.90 14.97
C GLY A 68 28.46 -13.42 14.61
N SER A 69 29.52 -13.04 13.92
CA SER A 69 29.81 -11.68 13.46
C SER A 69 29.75 -11.56 11.94
N PHE A 70 29.51 -10.34 11.43
CA PHE A 70 29.59 -10.05 9.99
C PHE A 70 31.03 -9.79 9.57
N GLU A 71 31.43 -10.41 8.47
CA GLU A 71 32.71 -10.16 7.80
C GLU A 71 32.45 -9.66 6.38
N GLU A 72 33.22 -8.66 5.93
CA GLU A 72 33.24 -8.24 4.53
C GLU A 72 33.81 -9.35 3.66
N VAL A 73 33.13 -9.65 2.57
CA VAL A 73 33.53 -10.69 1.61
C VAL A 73 33.47 -10.15 0.16
N SER A 74 33.98 -10.93 -0.78
CA SER A 74 33.77 -10.62 -2.20
C SER A 74 32.33 -10.90 -2.63
N TRP A 75 31.91 -10.25 -3.72
CA TRP A 75 30.60 -10.51 -4.33
C TRP A 75 30.42 -12.00 -4.70
N ASN A 76 31.44 -12.61 -5.29
CA ASN A 76 31.40 -14.03 -5.68
C ASN A 76 31.21 -14.92 -4.46
N GLU A 77 31.94 -14.69 -3.36
CA GLU A 77 31.77 -15.47 -2.13
C GLU A 77 30.37 -15.33 -1.54
N ALA A 78 29.79 -14.12 -1.58
CA ALA A 78 28.43 -13.90 -1.12
C ALA A 78 27.41 -14.63 -2.00
N TYR A 79 27.53 -14.56 -3.33
CA TYR A 79 26.62 -15.24 -4.25
C TYR A 79 26.74 -16.76 -4.17
N ASP A 80 27.98 -17.30 -4.10
CA ASP A 80 28.21 -18.73 -3.91
C ASP A 80 27.60 -19.23 -2.60
N THR A 81 27.77 -18.48 -1.51
CA THR A 81 27.15 -18.79 -0.20
C THR A 81 25.63 -18.88 -0.34
N ILE A 82 24.99 -17.90 -0.99
CA ILE A 82 23.55 -17.89 -1.22
C ILE A 82 23.11 -19.10 -2.05
N ALA A 83 23.74 -19.33 -3.20
CA ALA A 83 23.39 -20.40 -4.11
C ALA A 83 23.48 -21.78 -3.42
N VAL A 84 24.57 -22.03 -2.70
CA VAL A 84 24.80 -23.29 -1.96
C VAL A 84 23.74 -23.48 -0.86
N ARG A 85 23.48 -22.45 -0.06
CA ARG A 85 22.53 -22.53 1.06
C ARG A 85 21.10 -22.72 0.59
N LEU A 86 20.66 -21.98 -0.44
CA LEU A 86 19.32 -22.15 -1.02
C LEU A 86 19.14 -23.55 -1.61
N THR A 87 20.17 -24.11 -2.28
CA THR A 87 20.14 -25.49 -2.79
C THR A 87 19.98 -26.49 -1.68
N GLN A 88 20.81 -26.39 -0.63
CA GLN A 88 20.76 -27.31 0.55
C GLN A 88 19.37 -27.30 1.22
N ILE A 89 18.78 -26.11 1.40
CA ILE A 89 17.46 -25.98 2.04
C ILE A 89 16.37 -26.54 1.12
N LYS A 90 16.43 -26.23 -0.18
CA LYS A 90 15.50 -26.77 -1.17
C LYS A 90 15.56 -28.31 -1.22
N ASP A 91 16.77 -28.89 -1.19
CA ASP A 91 16.94 -30.36 -1.23
C ASP A 91 16.46 -31.03 0.06
N LYS A 92 16.63 -30.37 1.21
CA LYS A 92 16.26 -30.89 2.53
C LYS A 92 14.77 -30.77 2.84
N TYR A 93 14.16 -29.63 2.50
CA TYR A 93 12.82 -29.28 2.96
C TYR A 93 11.82 -29.04 1.82
N GLY A 94 12.28 -29.01 0.59
CA GLY A 94 11.49 -28.67 -0.59
C GLY A 94 11.47 -27.15 -0.91
N PRO A 95 11.00 -26.79 -2.11
CA PRO A 95 11.02 -25.40 -2.59
C PRO A 95 10.14 -24.46 -1.75
N ASP A 96 9.04 -24.95 -1.20
CA ASP A 96 8.09 -24.15 -0.42
C ASP A 96 8.61 -23.80 0.99
N ALA A 97 9.77 -24.34 1.42
CA ALA A 97 10.48 -23.89 2.60
C ALA A 97 11.28 -22.59 2.40
N ILE A 98 11.25 -22.03 1.19
CA ILE A 98 11.95 -20.80 0.83
C ILE A 98 10.92 -19.72 0.46
N GLY A 99 11.08 -18.54 1.07
CA GLY A 99 10.23 -17.37 0.81
C GLY A 99 11.01 -16.17 0.29
N PHE A 100 10.31 -15.26 -0.38
CA PHE A 100 10.86 -14.05 -0.98
C PHE A 100 9.96 -12.86 -0.66
N LEU A 101 10.50 -11.85 0.00
CA LEU A 101 9.78 -10.63 0.31
C LEU A 101 10.57 -9.43 -0.21
N ASN A 102 9.91 -8.57 -0.97
CA ASN A 102 10.49 -7.27 -1.30
C ASN A 102 9.71 -6.13 -0.66
N SER A 103 10.28 -4.93 -0.72
CA SER A 103 9.58 -3.71 -0.35
C SER A 103 8.76 -3.18 -1.52
N SER A 104 7.61 -2.59 -1.25
CA SER A 104 6.86 -1.82 -2.25
C SER A 104 7.58 -0.54 -2.72
N HIS A 105 8.82 -0.32 -2.29
CA HIS A 105 9.73 0.70 -2.81
C HIS A 105 10.74 0.15 -3.83
N CYS A 106 10.74 -1.16 -4.09
CA CYS A 106 11.55 -1.78 -5.14
C CYS A 106 11.01 -1.41 -6.53
N SER A 107 11.89 -1.39 -7.54
CA SER A 107 11.48 -1.12 -8.92
C SER A 107 10.62 -2.24 -9.50
N ASN A 108 10.00 -1.99 -10.66
CA ASN A 108 9.29 -3.02 -11.41
C ASN A 108 10.25 -4.15 -11.79
N GLU A 109 11.47 -3.80 -12.19
CA GLU A 109 12.50 -4.74 -12.61
C GLU A 109 12.99 -5.61 -11.44
N ASP A 110 13.22 -5.01 -10.25
CA ASP A 110 13.57 -5.77 -9.04
C ASP A 110 12.47 -6.77 -8.68
N SER A 111 11.22 -6.29 -8.65
CA SER A 111 10.05 -7.10 -8.31
C SER A 111 9.84 -8.25 -9.31
N TYR A 112 9.97 -7.96 -10.61
CA TYR A 112 9.82 -8.95 -11.66
C TYR A 112 10.89 -10.04 -11.60
N ILE A 113 12.16 -9.66 -11.47
CA ILE A 113 13.27 -10.62 -11.46
C ILE A 113 13.24 -11.48 -10.19
N LEU A 114 12.92 -10.90 -9.03
CA LEU A 114 12.87 -11.65 -7.78
C LEU A 114 11.75 -12.69 -7.80
N GLN A 115 10.53 -12.35 -8.25
CA GLN A 115 9.44 -13.31 -8.36
C GLN A 115 9.69 -14.36 -9.46
N LYS A 116 10.31 -13.98 -10.58
CA LYS A 116 10.71 -14.90 -11.63
C LYS A 116 11.73 -15.93 -11.09
N PHE A 117 12.70 -15.48 -10.31
CA PHE A 117 13.68 -16.33 -9.64
C PHE A 117 12.99 -17.32 -8.68
N ALA A 118 12.12 -16.83 -7.81
CA ALA A 118 11.38 -17.66 -6.87
C ALA A 118 10.60 -18.77 -7.58
N ARG A 119 9.87 -18.41 -8.62
CA ARG A 119 8.95 -19.34 -9.30
C ARG A 119 9.65 -20.29 -10.27
N SER A 120 10.53 -19.78 -11.13
CA SER A 120 11.14 -20.58 -12.21
C SER A 120 12.45 -21.26 -11.82
N VAL A 121 13.17 -20.79 -10.79
CA VAL A 121 14.46 -21.36 -10.35
C VAL A 121 14.32 -22.15 -9.05
N ILE A 122 13.72 -21.52 -8.05
CA ILE A 122 13.48 -22.20 -6.78
C ILE A 122 12.28 -23.13 -6.88
N GLY A 123 11.18 -22.73 -7.54
CA GLY A 123 9.97 -23.53 -7.73
C GLY A 123 8.91 -23.30 -6.65
N THR A 124 8.80 -22.07 -6.12
CA THR A 124 7.82 -21.69 -5.12
C THR A 124 7.05 -20.43 -5.51
N ASN A 125 5.78 -20.33 -5.07
CA ASN A 125 4.97 -19.13 -5.17
C ASN A 125 4.99 -18.29 -3.87
N ASN A 126 5.88 -18.58 -2.92
CA ASN A 126 6.05 -17.82 -1.68
C ASN A 126 6.75 -16.49 -1.96
N VAL A 127 6.04 -15.58 -2.59
CA VAL A 127 6.50 -14.23 -2.94
C VAL A 127 5.47 -13.21 -2.48
N ASP A 128 5.89 -12.11 -1.84
CA ASP A 128 5.00 -11.03 -1.46
C ASP A 128 5.78 -9.73 -1.24
N GLN A 129 5.11 -8.59 -1.37
CA GLN A 129 5.61 -7.27 -1.01
C GLN A 129 4.84 -6.64 0.17
N GLY A 130 4.16 -7.45 0.96
CA GLY A 130 3.30 -6.99 2.05
C GLY A 130 1.89 -6.62 1.58
N THR A 131 1.47 -7.07 0.41
CA THR A 131 0.14 -6.79 -0.17
C THR A 131 -1.00 -7.23 0.70
N THR A 132 -0.86 -8.33 1.42
CA THR A 132 -1.86 -8.82 2.39
C THR A 132 -2.27 -7.78 3.42
N TRP A 133 -1.38 -6.83 3.73
CA TRP A 133 -1.62 -5.78 4.70
C TRP A 133 -2.32 -4.55 4.11
N TYR A 134 -2.16 -4.31 2.80
CA TYR A 134 -2.44 -2.99 2.24
C TYR A 134 -3.20 -2.99 0.91
N HIS A 135 -3.31 -4.12 0.18
CA HIS A 135 -3.83 -4.08 -1.19
C HIS A 135 -4.50 -5.35 -1.70
N SER A 136 -4.43 -6.48 -1.00
CA SER A 136 -4.97 -7.77 -1.49
C SER A 136 -6.48 -7.74 -1.71
N ASN A 137 -7.23 -7.16 -0.77
CA ASN A 137 -8.68 -7.03 -0.91
C ASN A 137 -9.05 -6.10 -2.07
N THR A 138 -8.31 -5.00 -2.28
CA THR A 138 -8.50 -4.11 -3.43
C THR A 138 -8.28 -4.88 -4.74
N ILE A 139 -7.18 -5.65 -4.86
CA ILE A 139 -6.90 -6.45 -6.06
C ILE A 139 -8.08 -7.38 -6.36
N GLU A 140 -8.50 -8.16 -5.38
CA GLU A 140 -9.57 -9.13 -5.57
C GLU A 140 -10.92 -8.47 -5.88
N VAL A 141 -11.33 -7.48 -5.10
CA VAL A 141 -12.64 -6.83 -5.25
C VAL A 141 -12.74 -6.04 -6.55
N LEU A 142 -11.74 -5.21 -6.87
CA LEU A 142 -11.82 -4.41 -8.09
C LEU A 142 -11.65 -5.27 -9.35
N ARG A 143 -10.84 -6.35 -9.29
CA ARG A 143 -10.75 -7.31 -10.40
C ARG A 143 -12.07 -8.04 -10.61
N ASP A 144 -12.70 -8.52 -9.54
CA ASP A 144 -13.94 -9.29 -9.63
C ASP A 144 -15.13 -8.40 -10.05
N MET A 145 -15.17 -7.14 -9.60
CA MET A 145 -16.27 -6.23 -9.89
C MET A 145 -16.08 -5.38 -11.15
N LEU A 146 -14.84 -4.97 -11.45
CA LEU A 146 -14.52 -4.05 -12.55
C LEU A 146 -13.61 -4.68 -13.61
N GLY A 147 -13.04 -5.85 -13.35
CA GLY A 147 -12.09 -6.50 -14.26
C GLY A 147 -10.65 -5.96 -14.17
N VAL A 148 -10.39 -4.93 -13.35
CA VAL A 148 -9.07 -4.28 -13.26
C VAL A 148 -8.76 -3.94 -11.80
N PRO A 149 -7.64 -4.43 -11.24
CA PRO A 149 -7.26 -4.25 -9.85
C PRO A 149 -6.48 -2.95 -9.60
N ALA A 150 -7.00 -1.81 -10.03
CA ALA A 150 -6.29 -0.53 -9.94
C ALA A 150 -7.21 0.68 -9.92
N ALA A 151 -6.66 1.87 -9.72
CA ALA A 151 -7.38 3.13 -9.86
C ALA A 151 -7.95 3.27 -11.28
N THR A 152 -9.21 3.67 -11.39
CA THR A 152 -9.87 3.80 -12.70
C THR A 152 -9.52 5.08 -13.44
N ASN A 153 -9.01 6.11 -12.74
CA ASN A 153 -8.77 7.44 -13.25
C ASN A 153 -7.41 8.01 -12.85
N SER A 154 -7.03 9.13 -13.46
CA SER A 154 -5.83 9.89 -13.13
C SER A 154 -6.06 10.84 -11.95
N ILE A 155 -4.98 11.17 -11.21
CA ILE A 155 -5.02 12.16 -10.12
C ILE A 155 -5.49 13.53 -10.61
N ALA A 156 -5.04 13.96 -11.78
CA ALA A 156 -5.39 15.26 -12.34
C ALA A 156 -6.89 15.43 -12.62
N GLU A 157 -7.61 14.34 -12.86
CA GLU A 157 -9.04 14.34 -13.12
C GLU A 157 -9.90 14.70 -11.90
N LEU A 158 -9.31 14.75 -10.70
CA LEU A 158 -9.96 15.30 -9.50
C LEU A 158 -10.47 16.73 -9.73
N MET A 159 -9.80 17.51 -10.60
CA MET A 159 -10.24 18.86 -10.96
C MET A 159 -11.50 18.91 -11.84
N GLU A 160 -11.88 17.79 -12.42
CA GLU A 160 -13.08 17.68 -13.27
C GLU A 160 -14.28 17.11 -12.50
N SER A 161 -14.06 16.61 -11.27
CA SER A 161 -15.11 16.04 -10.44
C SER A 161 -15.96 17.13 -9.78
N GLU A 162 -17.27 16.97 -9.80
CA GLU A 162 -18.23 17.82 -9.10
C GLU A 162 -18.39 17.40 -7.63
N VAL A 163 -18.20 16.10 -7.35
CA VAL A 163 -18.23 15.54 -6.00
C VAL A 163 -17.05 14.61 -5.80
N ILE A 164 -16.38 14.74 -4.67
CA ILE A 164 -15.28 13.85 -4.25
C ILE A 164 -15.64 13.27 -2.90
N ILE A 165 -15.68 11.92 -2.80
CA ILE A 165 -15.71 11.20 -1.54
C ILE A 165 -14.28 10.85 -1.16
N VAL A 166 -13.87 11.20 0.07
CA VAL A 166 -12.60 10.78 0.68
C VAL A 166 -12.90 9.91 1.87
N SER A 167 -12.47 8.64 1.81
CA SER A 167 -12.78 7.65 2.85
C SER A 167 -11.52 7.17 3.55
N GLN A 168 -11.53 7.20 4.87
CA GLN A 168 -10.55 6.57 5.77
C GLN A 168 -9.08 7.05 5.60
N THR A 169 -8.86 8.32 5.25
CA THR A 169 -7.49 8.85 5.05
C THR A 169 -7.35 10.31 5.45
N ASP A 170 -6.24 10.64 6.10
CA ASP A 170 -5.75 12.02 6.25
C ASP A 170 -4.80 12.36 5.09
N LEU A 171 -5.37 12.81 3.99
CA LEU A 171 -4.64 13.07 2.74
C LEU A 171 -3.47 14.02 2.92
N LEU A 172 -3.62 15.09 3.72
CA LEU A 172 -2.56 16.08 3.87
C LEU A 172 -1.34 15.55 4.63
N ARG A 173 -1.53 14.52 5.43
CA ARG A 173 -0.43 13.86 6.17
C ARG A 173 0.14 12.67 5.42
N GLN A 174 -0.72 11.86 4.80
CA GLN A 174 -0.30 10.63 4.14
C GLN A 174 0.13 10.85 2.69
N LEU A 175 -0.69 11.54 1.91
CA LEU A 175 -0.50 11.80 0.48
C LEU A 175 -0.70 13.29 0.16
N PRO A 176 0.18 14.20 0.65
CA PRO A 176 -0.06 15.64 0.61
C PRO A 176 -0.31 16.21 -0.78
N THR A 177 0.29 15.63 -1.81
CA THR A 177 0.05 16.06 -3.20
C THR A 177 -1.40 15.80 -3.61
N ILE A 178 -1.97 14.63 -3.28
CA ILE A 178 -3.39 14.32 -3.56
C ILE A 178 -4.29 15.20 -2.69
N GLY A 179 -3.93 15.40 -1.40
CA GLY A 179 -4.64 16.34 -0.53
C GLY A 179 -4.72 17.74 -1.12
N GLY A 180 -3.62 18.22 -1.72
CA GLY A 180 -3.58 19.48 -2.45
C GLY A 180 -4.50 19.51 -3.68
N TRP A 181 -4.61 18.39 -4.43
CA TRP A 181 -5.55 18.28 -5.54
C TRP A 181 -7.01 18.33 -5.07
N VAL A 182 -7.37 17.58 -4.03
CA VAL A 182 -8.73 17.57 -3.45
C VAL A 182 -9.13 18.96 -2.95
N LEU A 183 -8.25 19.66 -2.21
CA LEU A 183 -8.55 21.01 -1.74
C LEU A 183 -8.67 22.02 -2.89
N ARG A 184 -7.88 21.90 -3.95
CA ARG A 184 -8.02 22.73 -5.15
C ARG A 184 -9.33 22.48 -5.88
N ALA A 185 -9.73 21.22 -6.04
CA ALA A 185 -11.03 20.88 -6.62
C ALA A 185 -12.17 21.46 -5.77
N LYS A 186 -12.07 21.39 -4.44
CA LYS A 186 -13.01 22.01 -3.51
C LYS A 186 -13.08 23.54 -3.70
N LEU A 187 -11.94 24.21 -3.81
CA LEU A 187 -11.87 25.65 -4.06
C LEU A 187 -12.42 26.03 -5.44
N ALA A 188 -12.34 25.13 -6.42
CA ALA A 188 -12.94 25.30 -7.74
C ALA A 188 -14.45 24.99 -7.79
N GLY A 189 -15.06 24.60 -6.66
CA GLY A 189 -16.50 24.40 -6.55
C GLY A 189 -16.97 22.94 -6.37
N ALA A 190 -16.08 21.97 -6.41
CA ALA A 190 -16.42 20.58 -6.11
C ALA A 190 -16.96 20.43 -4.68
N LYS A 191 -17.97 19.59 -4.50
CA LYS A 191 -18.44 19.20 -3.18
C LYS A 191 -17.56 18.10 -2.59
N LEU A 192 -17.23 18.22 -1.30
CA LEU A 192 -16.37 17.29 -0.60
C LEU A 192 -17.15 16.56 0.49
N ILE A 193 -17.19 15.24 0.38
CA ILE A 193 -17.74 14.34 1.39
C ILE A 193 -16.56 13.58 2.01
N VAL A 194 -16.34 13.73 3.32
CA VAL A 194 -15.28 13.02 4.02
C VAL A 194 -15.91 12.00 4.97
N ILE A 195 -15.46 10.76 4.87
CA ILE A 195 -15.86 9.64 5.73
C ILE A 195 -14.64 9.22 6.52
N GLY A 196 -14.72 9.26 7.85
CA GLY A 196 -13.54 8.93 8.66
C GLY A 196 -13.82 8.94 10.14
N LEU A 197 -12.80 8.53 10.89
CA LEU A 197 -12.87 8.35 12.35
C LEU A 197 -12.38 9.60 13.10
N ARG A 198 -11.56 10.42 12.41
CA ARG A 198 -10.89 11.57 12.99
C ARG A 198 -11.15 12.81 12.15
N ARG A 199 -11.44 13.93 12.82
CA ARG A 199 -11.61 15.24 12.18
C ARG A 199 -10.22 15.85 11.90
N HIS A 200 -9.74 15.68 10.68
CA HIS A 200 -8.50 16.27 10.19
C HIS A 200 -8.78 17.44 9.24
N ARG A 201 -7.75 18.17 8.83
CA ARG A 201 -7.89 19.41 8.02
C ARG A 201 -8.73 19.26 6.74
N VAL A 202 -8.66 18.12 6.07
CA VAL A 202 -9.52 17.86 4.90
C VAL A 202 -10.98 17.70 5.32
N ALA A 203 -11.23 17.04 6.48
CA ALA A 203 -12.57 16.88 7.03
C ALA A 203 -13.16 18.23 7.48
N GLU A 204 -12.35 19.14 8.04
CA GLU A 204 -12.78 20.52 8.37
C GLU A 204 -13.24 21.31 7.14
N SER A 205 -12.66 21.01 5.97
CA SER A 205 -13.00 21.65 4.69
C SER A 205 -14.17 20.98 3.98
N ALA A 206 -14.71 19.88 4.50
CA ALA A 206 -15.77 19.10 3.85
C ALA A 206 -17.13 19.82 3.89
N ASP A 207 -17.94 19.63 2.83
CA ASP A 207 -19.37 19.98 2.89
C ASP A 207 -20.13 19.03 3.80
N TYR A 208 -19.71 17.75 3.82
CA TYR A 208 -20.27 16.72 4.69
C TYR A 208 -19.14 15.93 5.32
N PHE A 209 -19.01 15.99 6.63
CA PHE A 209 -18.14 15.12 7.40
C PHE A 209 -18.95 14.04 8.10
N LEU A 210 -18.79 12.80 7.63
CA LEU A 210 -19.46 11.62 8.16
C LEU A 210 -18.50 10.90 9.10
N GLN A 211 -18.47 11.36 10.38
CA GLN A 211 -17.62 10.78 11.40
C GLN A 211 -18.24 9.50 11.94
N THR A 212 -17.80 8.37 11.44
CA THR A 212 -18.38 7.05 11.77
C THR A 212 -17.90 6.50 13.11
N THR A 213 -18.67 5.60 13.69
CA THR A 213 -18.18 4.68 14.70
C THR A 213 -17.22 3.69 14.02
N PRO A 214 -16.09 3.31 14.63
CA PRO A 214 -15.12 2.39 14.01
C PRO A 214 -15.74 1.07 13.57
N GLY A 215 -15.48 0.64 12.33
CA GLY A 215 -15.95 -0.61 11.76
C GLY A 215 -17.40 -0.59 11.27
N THR A 216 -18.04 0.59 11.20
CA THR A 216 -19.40 0.73 10.71
C THR A 216 -19.51 1.30 9.30
N GLU A 217 -18.39 1.56 8.64
CA GLU A 217 -18.35 2.23 7.34
C GLU A 217 -19.10 1.46 6.27
N VAL A 218 -19.07 0.13 6.31
CA VAL A 218 -19.83 -0.72 5.38
C VAL A 218 -21.34 -0.46 5.49
N PHE A 219 -21.84 -0.22 6.71
CA PHE A 219 -23.25 0.15 6.93
C PHE A 219 -23.55 1.54 6.39
N LEU A 220 -22.60 2.48 6.51
CA LEU A 220 -22.75 3.81 5.94
C LEU A 220 -22.84 3.76 4.40
N PHE A 221 -21.95 3.04 3.73
CA PHE A 221 -22.03 2.91 2.25
C PHE A 221 -23.31 2.18 1.82
N GLY A 222 -23.79 1.21 2.60
CA GLY A 222 -25.11 0.58 2.40
C GLY A 222 -26.25 1.58 2.55
N ALA A 223 -26.20 2.45 3.57
CA ALA A 223 -27.21 3.50 3.78
C ALA A 223 -27.20 4.54 2.66
N LEU A 224 -26.01 4.95 2.17
CA LEU A 224 -25.91 5.84 1.01
C LEU A 224 -26.55 5.18 -0.23
N ALA A 225 -26.25 3.92 -0.51
CA ALA A 225 -26.85 3.17 -1.61
C ALA A 225 -28.37 3.03 -1.47
N LYS A 226 -28.88 2.73 -0.25
CA LYS A 226 -30.32 2.64 0.03
C LYS A 226 -31.03 3.95 -0.29
N VAL A 227 -30.50 5.09 0.15
CA VAL A 227 -31.07 6.41 -0.16
C VAL A 227 -31.14 6.64 -1.66
N ILE A 228 -30.09 6.30 -2.42
CA ILE A 228 -30.03 6.46 -3.88
C ILE A 228 -31.10 5.61 -4.55
N VAL A 229 -31.28 4.37 -4.13
CA VAL A 229 -32.32 3.47 -4.64
C VAL A 229 -33.71 4.01 -4.32
N ASP A 230 -34.01 4.34 -3.06
CA ASP A 230 -35.31 4.81 -2.60
C ASP A 230 -35.72 6.13 -3.26
N ARG A 231 -34.78 6.98 -3.59
CA ARG A 231 -35.00 8.28 -4.28
C ARG A 231 -35.02 8.16 -5.80
N GLY A 232 -34.80 6.96 -6.36
CA GLY A 232 -34.77 6.74 -7.82
C GLY A 232 -33.62 7.47 -8.53
N LEU A 233 -32.48 7.69 -7.87
CA LEU A 233 -31.35 8.45 -8.38
C LEU A 233 -30.28 7.57 -9.06
N MET A 234 -30.61 6.32 -9.34
CA MET A 234 -29.74 5.37 -10.03
C MET A 234 -29.57 5.75 -11.53
N ASN A 235 -28.40 5.50 -12.07
CA ASN A 235 -28.15 5.60 -13.52
C ASN A 235 -28.54 4.28 -14.21
N LEU A 236 -29.84 4.09 -14.46
CA LEU A 236 -30.37 2.85 -15.02
C LEU A 236 -29.84 2.52 -16.41
N ASP A 237 -29.53 3.51 -17.23
CA ASP A 237 -29.00 3.29 -18.58
C ASP A 237 -27.59 2.70 -18.51
N PHE A 238 -26.71 3.29 -17.68
CA PHE A 238 -25.39 2.75 -17.41
C PHE A 238 -25.46 1.32 -16.84
N ILE A 239 -26.36 1.08 -15.87
CA ILE A 239 -26.53 -0.23 -15.24
C ILE A 239 -26.93 -1.27 -16.27
N ARG A 240 -27.92 -0.99 -17.11
CA ARG A 240 -28.40 -1.91 -18.17
C ARG A 240 -27.34 -2.22 -19.22
N GLU A 241 -26.54 -1.22 -19.57
CA GLU A 241 -25.55 -1.36 -20.63
C GLU A 241 -24.26 -2.02 -20.17
N ARG A 242 -23.85 -1.79 -18.92
CA ARG A 242 -22.49 -2.08 -18.45
C ARG A 242 -22.38 -2.98 -17.23
N CYS A 243 -23.48 -3.25 -16.53
CA CYS A 243 -23.44 -3.99 -15.28
C CYS A 243 -24.19 -5.31 -15.32
N SER A 244 -23.71 -6.25 -14.54
CA SER A 244 -24.38 -7.52 -14.23
C SER A 244 -24.69 -7.60 -12.73
N GLN A 245 -25.49 -8.59 -12.29
CA GLN A 245 -25.84 -8.85 -10.90
C GLN A 245 -26.58 -7.68 -10.19
N PHE A 246 -27.28 -6.84 -10.96
CA PHE A 246 -28.00 -5.70 -10.39
C PHE A 246 -29.24 -6.10 -9.61
N GLU A 247 -30.05 -7.03 -10.14
CA GLU A 247 -31.29 -7.47 -9.48
C GLU A 247 -31.01 -8.10 -8.09
N PRO A 248 -30.07 -9.04 -7.91
CA PRO A 248 -29.73 -9.55 -6.59
C PRO A 248 -29.19 -8.47 -5.63
N PHE A 249 -28.44 -7.50 -6.18
CA PHE A 249 -27.98 -6.36 -5.38
C PHE A 249 -29.18 -5.50 -4.93
N LEU A 250 -30.13 -5.21 -5.83
CA LEU A 250 -31.31 -4.40 -5.53
C LEU A 250 -32.17 -5.04 -4.44
N GLU A 251 -32.49 -6.34 -4.56
CA GLU A 251 -33.21 -7.10 -3.54
C GLU A 251 -32.56 -6.98 -2.15
N ASN A 252 -31.23 -7.07 -2.10
CA ASN A 252 -30.50 -6.92 -0.83
C ASN A 252 -30.58 -5.48 -0.27
N ILE A 253 -30.46 -4.46 -1.10
CA ILE A 253 -30.55 -3.05 -0.68
C ILE A 253 -31.98 -2.66 -0.31
N GLU A 254 -33.01 -3.17 -0.99
CA GLU A 254 -34.41 -2.89 -0.63
C GLU A 254 -34.74 -3.35 0.79
N SER A 255 -34.19 -4.47 1.22
CA SER A 255 -34.35 -5.01 2.57
C SER A 255 -33.49 -4.31 3.64
N PHE A 256 -32.62 -3.37 3.25
CA PHE A 256 -31.67 -2.73 4.15
C PHE A 256 -32.31 -1.65 5.02
N ASP A 257 -32.14 -1.75 6.34
CA ASP A 257 -32.65 -0.75 7.32
C ASP A 257 -31.65 0.41 7.47
N MET A 258 -31.97 1.53 6.79
CA MET A 258 -31.19 2.76 6.82
C MET A 258 -31.15 3.40 8.23
N LEU A 259 -32.23 3.36 8.99
CA LEU A 259 -32.26 3.95 10.33
C LEU A 259 -31.38 3.16 11.31
N GLN A 260 -31.43 1.84 11.23
CA GLN A 260 -30.55 1.00 12.02
C GLN A 260 -29.06 1.25 11.63
N ALA A 261 -28.75 1.40 10.34
CA ALA A 261 -27.41 1.72 9.88
C ALA A 261 -26.93 3.07 10.38
N ALA A 262 -27.76 4.11 10.29
CA ALA A 262 -27.47 5.43 10.82
C ALA A 262 -27.16 5.39 12.33
N SER A 263 -27.97 4.68 13.10
CA SER A 263 -27.76 4.46 14.53
C SER A 263 -26.41 3.76 14.81
N ARG A 264 -26.08 2.70 14.05
CA ARG A 264 -24.79 1.98 14.19
C ARG A 264 -23.60 2.88 13.87
N CYS A 265 -23.71 3.69 12.82
CA CYS A 265 -22.68 4.64 12.44
C CYS A 265 -22.57 5.83 13.40
N GLY A 266 -23.61 6.04 14.24
CA GLY A 266 -23.72 7.21 15.11
C GLY A 266 -23.90 8.51 14.33
N LEU A 267 -24.61 8.48 13.21
CA LEU A 267 -24.87 9.59 12.32
C LEU A 267 -26.37 9.89 12.26
N SER A 268 -26.74 11.16 12.00
CA SER A 268 -28.14 11.47 11.72
C SER A 268 -28.57 10.94 10.36
N PRO A 269 -29.78 10.40 10.21
CA PRO A 269 -30.33 10.00 8.91
C PRO A 269 -30.30 11.12 7.88
N ASP A 270 -30.63 12.35 8.28
CA ASP A 270 -30.65 13.52 7.40
C ASP A 270 -29.26 13.81 6.81
N LEU A 271 -28.20 13.68 7.59
CA LEU A 271 -26.82 13.89 7.12
C LEU A 271 -26.42 12.85 6.07
N ILE A 272 -26.80 11.59 6.28
CA ILE A 272 -26.58 10.50 5.32
C ILE A 272 -27.36 10.77 4.03
N GLU A 273 -28.63 11.17 4.14
CA GLU A 273 -29.48 11.46 2.99
C GLU A 273 -28.93 12.61 2.17
N GLN A 274 -28.52 13.73 2.79
CA GLN A 274 -27.93 14.88 2.11
C GLN A 274 -26.65 14.51 1.37
N ALA A 275 -25.77 13.74 2.00
CA ALA A 275 -24.52 13.27 1.38
C ALA A 275 -24.81 12.33 0.18
N ALA A 276 -25.75 11.38 0.33
CA ALA A 276 -26.14 10.48 -0.75
C ALA A 276 -26.72 11.20 -1.94
N MET A 277 -27.67 12.12 -1.69
CA MET A 277 -28.29 12.93 -2.75
C MET A 277 -27.26 13.83 -3.45
N THR A 278 -26.30 14.39 -2.71
CA THR A 278 -25.24 15.24 -3.30
C THR A 278 -24.38 14.39 -4.22
N TYR A 279 -23.99 13.17 -3.80
CA TYR A 279 -23.19 12.27 -4.63
C TYR A 279 -23.97 11.79 -5.88
N ALA A 280 -25.22 11.37 -5.71
CA ALA A 280 -26.03 10.79 -6.79
C ALA A 280 -26.45 11.80 -7.86
N ARG A 281 -26.62 13.08 -7.51
CA ARG A 281 -27.00 14.15 -8.45
C ARG A 281 -25.81 14.71 -9.23
N ALA A 282 -24.59 14.41 -8.83
CA ALA A 282 -23.40 14.86 -9.53
C ALA A 282 -23.29 14.15 -10.88
N SER A 283 -22.98 14.90 -11.93
CA SER A 283 -22.69 14.31 -13.25
C SER A 283 -21.32 13.64 -13.27
N LYS A 284 -20.41 14.06 -12.39
CA LYS A 284 -19.05 13.53 -12.25
C LYS A 284 -18.69 13.39 -10.77
N ALA A 285 -18.40 12.18 -10.32
CA ALA A 285 -17.94 11.96 -8.96
C ALA A 285 -16.85 10.89 -8.85
N MET A 286 -15.92 11.12 -7.94
CA MET A 286 -14.84 10.17 -7.63
C MET A 286 -14.87 9.75 -6.17
N ILE A 287 -14.52 8.47 -5.92
CA ILE A 287 -14.33 7.90 -4.59
C ILE A 287 -12.85 7.60 -4.40
N LEU A 288 -12.24 8.25 -3.42
CA LEU A 288 -10.88 8.02 -2.98
C LEU A 288 -10.92 7.27 -1.65
N TYR A 289 -10.22 6.17 -1.54
CA TYR A 289 -10.17 5.43 -0.28
C TYR A 289 -8.75 4.99 0.07
N SER A 290 -8.44 5.01 1.35
CA SER A 290 -7.15 4.54 1.86
C SER A 290 -7.04 3.02 1.75
N THR A 291 -5.82 2.53 1.57
CA THR A 291 -5.48 1.13 1.84
C THR A 291 -5.83 0.69 3.27
N TYR A 292 -6.14 1.62 4.18
CA TYR A 292 -6.73 1.33 5.48
C TYR A 292 -8.11 0.68 5.39
N SER A 293 -8.87 0.99 4.34
CA SER A 293 -10.15 0.34 4.06
C SER A 293 -10.00 -1.16 3.80
N GLU A 294 -8.81 -1.61 3.44
CA GLU A 294 -8.44 -3.03 3.35
C GLU A 294 -8.67 -3.77 4.69
N ALA A 295 -8.33 -3.10 5.78
CA ALA A 295 -8.51 -3.66 7.12
C ALA A 295 -9.97 -3.83 7.53
N SER A 296 -10.89 -3.08 6.91
CA SER A 296 -12.35 -3.21 7.12
C SER A 296 -12.96 -4.34 6.28
N GLY A 297 -12.15 -5.03 5.49
CA GLY A 297 -12.53 -6.20 4.73
C GLY A 297 -13.14 -5.89 3.35
N ARG A 298 -13.35 -6.97 2.60
CA ARG A 298 -13.85 -6.93 1.22
C ARG A 298 -15.20 -6.24 1.07
N GLU A 299 -16.08 -6.38 2.06
CA GLU A 299 -17.46 -5.90 1.96
C GLU A 299 -17.53 -4.36 1.94
N LEU A 300 -16.63 -3.67 2.64
CA LEU A 300 -16.53 -2.22 2.52
C LEU A 300 -16.12 -1.80 1.11
N LEU A 301 -15.12 -2.46 0.53
CA LEU A 301 -14.64 -2.16 -0.83
C LEU A 301 -15.71 -2.45 -1.89
N LYS A 302 -16.44 -3.56 -1.76
CA LYS A 302 -17.60 -3.87 -2.59
C LYS A 302 -18.67 -2.79 -2.50
N SER A 303 -18.97 -2.31 -1.29
CA SER A 303 -19.97 -1.26 -1.07
C SER A 303 -19.56 0.07 -1.73
N MET A 304 -18.28 0.41 -1.72
CA MET A 304 -17.75 1.59 -2.43
C MET A 304 -17.87 1.45 -3.94
N ALA A 305 -17.49 0.29 -4.48
CA ALA A 305 -17.61 0.00 -5.91
C ALA A 305 -19.09 -0.02 -6.36
N ASN A 306 -19.98 -0.64 -5.59
CA ASN A 306 -21.42 -0.61 -5.86
C ASN A 306 -21.99 0.80 -5.90
N LEU A 307 -21.55 1.70 -4.99
CA LEU A 307 -21.98 3.09 -4.99
C LEU A 307 -21.57 3.81 -6.27
N ALA A 308 -20.34 3.58 -6.76
CA ALA A 308 -19.87 4.12 -8.02
C ALA A 308 -20.65 3.57 -9.22
N LEU A 309 -20.96 2.27 -9.24
CA LEU A 309 -21.75 1.62 -10.29
C LEU A 309 -23.19 2.10 -10.31
N LEU A 310 -23.85 2.27 -9.15
CA LEU A 310 -25.23 2.78 -9.04
C LEU A 310 -25.41 4.12 -9.76
N CYS A 311 -24.44 5.00 -9.65
CA CYS A 311 -24.49 6.34 -10.22
C CYS A 311 -23.81 6.46 -11.59
N GLY A 312 -23.26 5.37 -12.14
CA GLY A 312 -22.52 5.38 -13.41
C GLY A 312 -21.22 6.20 -13.36
N ASN A 313 -20.60 6.26 -12.19
CA ASN A 313 -19.34 7.01 -11.97
C ASN A 313 -18.10 6.15 -12.26
N ILE A 314 -18.11 5.43 -13.38
CA ILE A 314 -17.00 4.63 -13.92
C ILE A 314 -16.93 4.82 -15.44
N GLY A 315 -15.73 4.81 -16.02
CA GLY A 315 -15.53 4.83 -17.48
C GLY A 315 -15.68 6.21 -18.13
N ARG A 316 -15.55 7.28 -17.35
CA ARG A 316 -15.61 8.66 -17.83
C ARG A 316 -14.60 9.54 -17.10
N ARG A 317 -14.18 10.62 -17.73
CA ARG A 317 -13.30 11.60 -17.10
C ARG A 317 -13.96 12.24 -15.88
N GLY A 318 -13.20 12.33 -14.80
CA GLY A 318 -13.68 12.86 -13.53
C GLY A 318 -14.65 11.94 -12.77
N CYS A 319 -14.80 10.67 -13.21
CA CYS A 319 -15.67 9.68 -12.62
C CYS A 319 -14.89 8.41 -12.33
N GLY A 320 -14.78 7.97 -11.07
CA GLY A 320 -14.05 6.75 -10.79
C GLY A 320 -13.88 6.39 -9.33
N ILE A 321 -13.12 5.31 -9.14
CA ILE A 321 -12.68 4.83 -7.83
C ILE A 321 -11.16 4.78 -7.82
N MET A 322 -10.56 5.31 -6.75
CA MET A 322 -9.11 5.42 -6.62
C MET A 322 -8.64 4.87 -5.27
N PRO A 323 -8.10 3.64 -5.25
CA PRO A 323 -7.35 3.15 -4.10
C PRO A 323 -6.07 3.97 -3.93
N LEU A 324 -5.88 4.50 -2.74
CA LEU A 324 -4.76 5.36 -2.41
C LEU A 324 -3.59 4.52 -1.90
N ALA A 325 -2.85 3.91 -2.82
CA ALA A 325 -1.63 3.17 -2.51
C ALA A 325 -0.59 4.11 -1.87
N GLU A 326 -0.16 3.80 -0.66
CA GLU A 326 0.72 4.68 0.09
C GLU A 326 2.19 4.53 -0.26
N TYR A 327 2.61 3.35 -0.74
CA TYR A 327 3.99 3.08 -1.11
C TYR A 327 4.21 3.26 -2.61
N ASN A 328 5.40 3.72 -2.96
CA ASN A 328 5.75 4.18 -4.32
C ASN A 328 5.38 3.19 -5.42
N ASN A 329 5.79 1.93 -5.30
CA ASN A 329 5.62 0.92 -6.34
C ASN A 329 4.69 -0.23 -5.93
N LEU A 330 3.75 0.02 -5.00
CA LEU A 330 2.80 -1.01 -4.58
C LEU A 330 2.01 -1.56 -5.78
N GLN A 331 1.56 -0.69 -6.67
CA GLN A 331 0.87 -1.09 -7.90
C GLN A 331 1.80 -1.89 -8.82
N GLY A 332 3.00 -1.39 -9.09
CA GLY A 332 3.93 -2.04 -10.03
C GLY A 332 4.45 -3.39 -9.54
N GLY A 333 4.72 -3.53 -8.25
CA GLY A 333 5.08 -4.83 -7.69
C GLY A 333 3.95 -5.87 -7.82
N CYS A 334 2.68 -5.44 -7.67
CA CYS A 334 1.52 -6.29 -7.96
C CYS A 334 1.42 -6.62 -9.45
N ASP A 335 1.53 -5.62 -10.33
CA ASP A 335 1.46 -5.80 -11.78
C ASP A 335 2.52 -6.79 -12.28
N THR A 336 3.73 -6.74 -11.71
CA THR A 336 4.86 -7.61 -12.06
C THR A 336 4.88 -8.95 -11.34
N GLY A 337 3.85 -9.26 -10.54
CA GLY A 337 3.62 -10.58 -9.97
C GLY A 337 4.27 -10.84 -8.62
N MET A 338 4.68 -9.80 -7.88
CA MET A 338 5.21 -9.95 -6.52
C MET A 338 4.09 -10.13 -5.48
N ILE A 339 3.18 -11.03 -5.78
CA ILE A 339 2.01 -11.46 -5.00
C ILE A 339 1.84 -12.97 -5.10
N PRO A 340 1.45 -13.68 -4.02
CA PRO A 340 1.56 -15.14 -3.96
C PRO A 340 0.61 -15.90 -4.92
N ASN A 341 -0.54 -15.32 -5.24
CA ASN A 341 -1.63 -16.00 -5.93
C ASN A 341 -1.68 -15.71 -7.44
N TYR A 342 -0.87 -14.77 -7.92
CA TYR A 342 -0.87 -14.32 -9.30
C TYR A 342 0.54 -14.25 -9.89
N LEU A 343 0.64 -14.70 -11.13
CA LEU A 343 1.76 -14.42 -12.03
C LEU A 343 1.68 -12.96 -12.51
N PRO A 344 2.72 -12.42 -13.18
CA PRO A 344 2.67 -11.09 -13.75
C PRO A 344 1.39 -10.84 -14.57
N GLY A 345 0.85 -9.63 -14.51
CA GLY A 345 -0.40 -9.29 -15.18
C GLY A 345 -1.66 -9.89 -14.54
N TYR A 346 -1.58 -10.29 -13.27
CA TYR A 346 -2.69 -10.86 -12.48
C TYR A 346 -3.25 -12.18 -13.03
N VAL A 347 -2.43 -12.96 -13.71
CA VAL A 347 -2.80 -14.30 -14.15
C VAL A 347 -2.78 -15.24 -12.93
N PRO A 348 -3.90 -15.92 -12.58
CA PRO A 348 -3.92 -16.82 -11.42
C PRO A 348 -2.91 -17.95 -11.58
N VAL A 349 -2.13 -18.25 -10.51
CA VAL A 349 -1.15 -19.36 -10.57
C VAL A 349 -1.81 -20.73 -10.82
N GLN A 350 -3.09 -20.85 -10.51
CA GLN A 350 -3.88 -22.07 -10.74
C GLN A 350 -4.48 -22.15 -12.15
N ASP A 351 -4.42 -21.06 -12.94
CA ASP A 351 -4.86 -21.10 -14.35
C ASP A 351 -3.86 -21.89 -15.20
N PRO A 352 -4.24 -23.06 -15.74
CA PRO A 352 -3.30 -23.92 -16.48
C PRO A 352 -2.82 -23.28 -17.79
N GLU A 353 -3.69 -22.53 -18.48
CA GLU A 353 -3.37 -21.93 -19.78
C GLU A 353 -2.44 -20.73 -19.60
N GLY A 354 -2.79 -19.85 -18.67
CA GLY A 354 -1.96 -18.71 -18.32
C GLY A 354 -0.59 -19.14 -17.78
N ARG A 355 -0.54 -20.12 -16.87
CA ARG A 355 0.73 -20.66 -16.37
C ARG A 355 1.59 -21.25 -17.48
N GLN A 356 1.02 -22.01 -18.40
CA GLN A 356 1.75 -22.60 -19.53
C GLN A 356 2.37 -21.55 -20.46
N GLN A 357 1.75 -20.35 -20.59
CA GLN A 357 2.34 -19.26 -21.35
C GLN A 357 3.65 -18.79 -20.69
N PHE A 358 3.65 -18.62 -19.36
CA PHE A 358 4.87 -18.26 -18.61
C PHE A 358 5.91 -19.37 -18.62
N GLU A 359 5.50 -20.65 -18.51
CA GLU A 359 6.43 -21.80 -18.60
C GLU A 359 7.16 -21.83 -19.95
N ARG A 360 6.46 -21.56 -21.04
CA ARG A 360 7.07 -21.45 -22.37
C ARG A 360 8.02 -20.27 -22.47
N HIS A 361 7.63 -19.13 -21.90
CA HIS A 361 8.43 -17.90 -21.96
C HIS A 361 9.69 -18.00 -21.07
N TRP A 362 9.57 -18.53 -19.87
CA TRP A 362 10.69 -18.68 -18.94
C TRP A 362 11.47 -19.99 -19.10
N GLY A 363 10.96 -20.93 -19.90
CA GLY A 363 11.62 -22.18 -20.23
C GLY A 363 11.70 -23.18 -19.06
N ARG A 364 10.84 -23.06 -18.05
CA ARG A 364 10.82 -23.91 -16.85
C ARG A 364 9.39 -24.14 -16.35
N PRO A 365 9.10 -25.30 -15.74
CA PRO A 365 7.79 -25.54 -15.11
C PRO A 365 7.61 -24.60 -13.91
N LEU A 366 6.35 -24.23 -13.65
CA LEU A 366 5.98 -23.34 -12.56
C LEU A 366 5.06 -24.03 -11.55
N PRO A 367 5.15 -23.69 -10.25
CA PRO A 367 4.23 -24.22 -9.26
C PRO A 367 2.80 -23.73 -9.49
N ASP A 368 1.82 -24.63 -9.27
CA ASP A 368 0.38 -24.40 -9.50
C ASP A 368 -0.40 -24.12 -8.20
N ARG A 369 0.26 -24.15 -7.06
CA ARG A 369 -0.34 -23.90 -5.75
C ARG A 369 -0.17 -22.43 -5.35
N TRP A 370 -1.14 -21.92 -4.61
CA TRP A 370 -1.00 -20.61 -3.97
C TRP A 370 0.22 -20.58 -3.05
N GLY A 371 0.95 -19.47 -3.10
CA GLY A 371 2.05 -19.21 -2.19
C GLY A 371 1.56 -18.70 -0.83
N MET A 372 2.48 -18.66 0.12
CA MET A 372 2.27 -18.00 1.40
C MET A 372 2.45 -16.48 1.24
N ASP A 373 1.56 -15.74 1.87
CA ASP A 373 1.71 -14.30 2.03
C ASP A 373 2.76 -13.92 3.09
N SER A 374 3.14 -12.65 3.14
CA SER A 374 4.14 -12.14 4.10
C SER A 374 3.74 -12.40 5.56
N SER A 375 2.45 -12.35 5.88
CA SER A 375 1.97 -12.59 7.25
C SER A 375 2.10 -14.07 7.66
N THR A 376 1.92 -14.96 6.70
CA THR A 376 2.12 -16.41 6.93
C THR A 376 3.59 -16.75 7.00
N MET A 377 4.42 -16.21 6.07
CA MET A 377 5.86 -16.44 6.05
C MET A 377 6.58 -15.94 7.32
N LEU A 378 6.16 -14.77 7.84
CA LEU A 378 6.72 -14.14 9.03
C LEU A 378 5.96 -14.50 10.32
N GLY A 379 4.94 -15.34 10.24
CA GLY A 379 4.16 -15.81 11.37
C GLY A 379 4.70 -17.11 11.96
N THR A 380 4.15 -17.48 13.12
CA THR A 380 4.54 -18.72 13.82
C THR A 380 4.08 -20.02 13.14
N ARG A 381 3.26 -19.91 12.10
CA ARG A 381 2.69 -21.03 11.33
C ARG A 381 3.38 -21.31 10.00
N GLY A 382 4.24 -20.41 9.53
CA GLY A 382 5.00 -20.59 8.31
C GLY A 382 6.17 -21.56 8.55
N ASN A 383 6.26 -22.60 7.73
CA ASN A 383 7.42 -23.50 7.73
C ASN A 383 8.46 -22.96 6.72
N ILE A 384 8.92 -21.73 6.94
CA ILE A 384 9.96 -21.11 6.12
C ILE A 384 11.30 -21.28 6.82
N GLU A 385 12.22 -21.94 6.14
CA GLU A 385 13.60 -22.19 6.60
C GLU A 385 14.60 -21.22 5.97
N ALA A 386 14.28 -20.66 4.78
CA ALA A 386 15.06 -19.59 4.20
C ALA A 386 14.18 -18.44 3.71
N LEU A 387 14.67 -17.20 3.90
CA LEU A 387 13.96 -16.02 3.46
C LEU A 387 14.92 -15.04 2.75
N TRP A 388 14.53 -14.59 1.55
CA TRP A 388 15.19 -13.52 0.84
C TRP A 388 14.38 -12.23 1.01
N LEU A 389 15.02 -11.19 1.56
CA LEU A 389 14.43 -9.88 1.81
C LEU A 389 15.11 -8.84 0.89
N ASP A 390 14.35 -8.17 0.02
CA ASP A 390 14.86 -7.04 -0.78
C ASP A 390 14.28 -5.74 -0.23
N ARG A 391 15.13 -4.92 0.38
CA ARG A 391 14.80 -3.60 0.99
C ARG A 391 13.56 -3.64 1.92
N HIS A 392 13.22 -4.81 2.42
CA HIS A 392 12.13 -5.01 3.38
C HIS A 392 12.68 -5.06 4.81
N ASN A 393 11.99 -4.38 5.75
CA ASN A 393 12.39 -4.30 7.16
C ASN A 393 11.25 -4.77 8.07
N PRO A 394 10.90 -6.07 8.05
CA PRO A 394 9.70 -6.59 8.72
C PRO A 394 9.74 -6.46 10.24
N VAL A 395 10.92 -6.43 10.86
CA VAL A 395 11.06 -6.24 12.32
C VAL A 395 10.53 -4.86 12.77
N VAL A 396 10.42 -3.90 11.84
CA VAL A 396 9.86 -2.57 12.10
C VAL A 396 8.50 -2.39 11.44
N SER A 397 8.30 -2.92 10.22
CA SER A 397 7.14 -2.61 9.39
C SER A 397 6.02 -3.65 9.43
N ALA A 398 6.30 -4.87 9.91
CA ALA A 398 5.26 -5.89 10.01
C ALA A 398 4.21 -5.52 11.07
N ALA A 399 3.00 -5.95 10.86
CA ALA A 399 1.90 -5.69 11.80
C ALA A 399 2.10 -6.33 13.18
N HIS A 400 2.87 -7.41 13.19
CA HIS A 400 3.28 -8.15 14.40
C HIS A 400 4.80 -8.30 14.39
N THR A 401 5.49 -7.24 14.75
CA THR A 401 6.96 -7.16 14.71
C THR A 401 7.63 -8.21 15.59
N SER A 402 7.03 -8.56 16.74
CA SER A 402 7.52 -9.63 17.62
C SER A 402 7.47 -11.01 16.96
N ASP A 403 6.44 -11.28 16.16
CA ASP A 403 6.32 -12.55 15.44
C ASP A 403 7.33 -12.62 14.29
N ALA A 404 7.50 -11.50 13.55
CA ALA A 404 8.51 -11.41 12.50
C ALA A 404 9.93 -11.62 13.04
N ALA A 405 10.28 -11.00 14.16
CA ALA A 405 11.58 -11.21 14.83
C ALA A 405 11.78 -12.67 15.24
N THR A 406 10.75 -13.28 15.85
CA THR A 406 10.78 -14.68 16.29
C THR A 406 10.90 -15.66 15.11
N ALA A 407 10.19 -15.37 14.00
CA ALA A 407 10.26 -16.19 12.79
C ALA A 407 11.66 -16.12 12.16
N LEU A 408 12.19 -14.90 11.97
CA LEU A 408 13.53 -14.70 11.42
C LEU A 408 14.64 -15.36 12.25
N GLN A 409 14.50 -15.34 13.58
CA GLN A 409 15.47 -15.98 14.47
C GLN A 409 15.52 -17.51 14.32
N LYS A 410 14.41 -18.14 13.92
CA LYS A 410 14.31 -19.59 13.75
C LYS A 410 14.75 -20.08 12.38
N MET A 411 14.83 -19.21 11.38
CA MET A 411 15.19 -19.57 10.00
C MET A 411 16.65 -20.02 9.90
N GLU A 412 16.91 -21.09 9.16
CA GLU A 412 18.27 -21.57 8.90
C GLU A 412 19.08 -20.61 8.03
N PHE A 413 18.41 -19.80 7.20
CA PHE A 413 19.11 -18.89 6.29
C PHE A 413 18.28 -17.66 5.93
N VAL A 414 18.86 -16.46 6.07
CA VAL A 414 18.22 -15.19 5.70
C VAL A 414 19.18 -14.37 4.86
N VAL A 415 18.74 -13.96 3.67
CA VAL A 415 19.43 -13.01 2.77
C VAL A 415 18.75 -11.67 2.89
N LEU A 416 19.51 -10.60 3.08
CA LEU A 416 19.02 -9.23 3.11
C LEU A 416 19.74 -8.40 2.03
N GLN A 417 19.01 -7.93 1.02
CA GLN A 417 19.46 -6.86 0.14
C GLN A 417 18.99 -5.52 0.73
N ASN A 418 19.89 -4.60 1.01
CA ASN A 418 19.51 -3.29 1.55
C ASN A 418 20.60 -2.24 1.34
N LEU A 419 20.21 -0.96 1.50
CA LEU A 419 21.12 0.18 1.49
C LEU A 419 21.81 0.34 2.86
N PHE A 420 21.14 -0.07 3.95
CA PHE A 420 21.52 0.24 5.33
C PHE A 420 21.47 -0.98 6.24
N MET A 421 22.19 -0.90 7.37
CA MET A 421 22.05 -1.84 8.48
C MET A 421 20.76 -1.56 9.25
N THR A 422 19.65 -2.14 8.79
CA THR A 422 18.34 -2.00 9.46
C THR A 422 18.25 -2.95 10.67
N PRO A 423 17.27 -2.77 11.58
CA PRO A 423 17.02 -3.74 12.66
C PRO A 423 16.82 -5.18 12.19
N THR A 424 16.32 -5.40 10.97
CA THR A 424 16.20 -6.74 10.38
C THR A 424 17.56 -7.38 10.07
N ALA A 425 18.59 -6.58 9.83
CA ALA A 425 19.93 -7.07 9.49
C ALA A 425 20.55 -7.97 10.58
N GLN A 426 20.15 -7.80 11.86
CA GLN A 426 20.63 -8.65 12.95
C GLN A 426 20.29 -10.14 12.77
N TYR A 427 19.27 -10.46 11.97
CA TYR A 427 18.84 -11.83 11.67
C TYR A 427 19.42 -12.36 10.35
N ALA A 428 20.05 -11.51 9.54
CA ALA A 428 20.58 -11.91 8.26
C ALA A 428 21.84 -12.78 8.40
N HIS A 429 22.01 -13.69 7.45
CA HIS A 429 23.21 -14.51 7.28
C HIS A 429 24.10 -13.93 6.17
N VAL A 430 23.48 -13.35 5.14
CA VAL A 430 24.17 -12.63 4.07
C VAL A 430 23.47 -11.28 3.88
N ILE A 431 24.27 -10.21 3.77
CA ILE A 431 23.77 -8.87 3.44
C ILE A 431 24.42 -8.42 2.12
N LEU A 432 23.59 -8.06 1.16
CA LEU A 432 24.02 -7.55 -0.15
C LEU A 432 23.65 -6.06 -0.24
N PRO A 433 24.63 -5.15 -0.26
CA PRO A 433 24.37 -3.74 -0.51
C PRO A 433 23.81 -3.51 -1.92
N THR A 434 22.84 -2.58 -2.05
CA THR A 434 22.24 -2.26 -3.35
C THR A 434 22.48 -0.82 -3.74
N ALA A 435 22.40 -0.55 -5.05
CA ALA A 435 22.32 0.81 -5.58
C ALA A 435 21.09 1.52 -5.01
N ALA A 436 21.20 2.85 -4.84
CA ALA A 436 20.14 3.71 -4.36
C ALA A 436 19.37 4.38 -5.51
N TYR A 437 18.31 5.10 -5.17
CA TYR A 437 17.57 5.95 -6.10
C TYR A 437 18.49 7.03 -6.70
N GLY A 438 18.42 7.18 -8.01
CA GLY A 438 19.31 8.08 -8.77
C GLY A 438 20.66 7.48 -9.15
N GLU A 439 21.01 6.29 -8.66
CA GLU A 439 22.21 5.54 -9.04
C GLU A 439 21.95 4.49 -10.14
N GLU A 440 20.70 4.29 -10.50
CA GLU A 440 20.26 3.35 -11.53
C GLU A 440 19.10 3.91 -12.35
N THR A 441 18.93 3.41 -13.58
CA THR A 441 17.76 3.70 -14.41
C THR A 441 16.81 2.52 -14.34
N VAL A 442 15.65 2.73 -13.73
CA VAL A 442 14.62 1.71 -13.48
C VAL A 442 13.21 2.32 -13.57
N THR A 443 12.17 1.50 -13.48
CA THR A 443 10.80 1.98 -13.54
C THR A 443 10.02 1.74 -12.27
N PHE A 444 9.01 2.60 -12.05
CA PHE A 444 8.03 2.51 -10.97
C PHE A 444 6.63 2.75 -11.51
N THR A 445 5.63 2.09 -10.95
CA THR A 445 4.23 2.28 -11.35
C THR A 445 3.44 2.91 -10.21
N SER A 446 2.99 4.15 -10.42
CA SER A 446 2.25 4.92 -9.41
C SER A 446 0.82 4.39 -9.19
N LEU A 447 0.16 4.88 -8.14
CA LEU A 447 -1.23 4.52 -7.81
C LEU A 447 -2.24 4.86 -8.91
N GLU A 448 -1.94 5.80 -9.82
CA GLU A 448 -2.75 6.10 -10.99
C GLU A 448 -2.38 5.26 -12.23
N ARG A 449 -1.70 4.12 -12.04
CA ARG A 449 -1.26 3.23 -13.12
C ARG A 449 -0.19 3.82 -14.04
N ARG A 450 0.50 4.86 -13.61
CA ARG A 450 1.55 5.50 -14.41
C ARG A 450 2.89 4.80 -14.23
N ILE A 451 3.35 4.13 -15.28
CA ILE A 451 4.69 3.56 -15.38
C ILE A 451 5.65 4.71 -15.69
N GLN A 452 6.59 4.96 -14.79
CA GLN A 452 7.50 6.11 -14.83
C GLN A 452 8.96 5.64 -14.87
N LEU A 453 9.78 6.30 -15.67
CA LEU A 453 11.21 6.04 -15.75
C LEU A 453 11.94 6.96 -14.76
N ALA A 454 12.59 6.36 -13.76
CA ALA A 454 13.55 7.04 -12.89
C ALA A 454 14.92 6.91 -13.53
N GLN A 455 15.49 8.02 -13.97
CA GLN A 455 16.80 8.04 -14.65
C GLN A 455 17.95 8.09 -13.65
N LYS A 456 19.04 7.45 -14.00
CA LYS A 456 20.31 7.51 -13.27
C LYS A 456 20.88 8.92 -13.32
N ALA A 457 21.21 9.48 -12.17
CA ALA A 457 21.80 10.81 -12.02
C ALA A 457 23.29 10.75 -11.68
N VAL A 458 23.72 9.73 -10.92
CA VAL A 458 25.11 9.53 -10.45
C VAL A 458 25.52 8.07 -10.55
N GLU A 459 26.82 7.81 -10.57
CA GLU A 459 27.36 6.45 -10.48
C GLU A 459 27.25 5.93 -9.04
N PRO A 460 26.87 4.66 -8.85
CA PRO A 460 26.80 4.08 -7.52
C PRO A 460 28.21 4.00 -6.88
N PRO A 461 28.32 4.32 -5.58
CA PRO A 461 29.60 4.23 -4.89
C PRO A 461 30.09 2.78 -4.77
N GLY A 462 31.42 2.58 -4.76
CA GLY A 462 32.01 1.26 -4.50
C GLY A 462 31.67 0.17 -5.53
N GLY A 463 31.15 0.52 -6.69
CA GLY A 463 30.74 -0.45 -7.71
C GLY A 463 29.50 -1.25 -7.34
N LEU A 464 28.62 -0.69 -6.51
CA LEU A 464 27.33 -1.29 -6.18
C LEU A 464 26.49 -1.53 -7.42
N THR A 465 25.70 -2.59 -7.39
CA THR A 465 24.78 -2.97 -8.48
C THR A 465 23.34 -2.98 -8.01
N SER A 466 22.42 -2.89 -8.96
CA SER A 466 20.97 -3.01 -8.73
C SER A 466 20.63 -4.36 -8.08
N ALA A 467 19.56 -4.40 -7.28
CA ALA A 467 19.15 -5.62 -6.61
C ALA A 467 18.78 -6.73 -7.60
N TRP A 468 18.12 -6.40 -8.72
CA TRP A 468 17.76 -7.37 -9.75
C TRP A 468 19.00 -8.04 -10.38
N ARG A 469 20.14 -7.30 -10.57
CA ARG A 469 21.39 -7.88 -11.11
C ARG A 469 22.00 -8.91 -10.16
N GLN A 470 21.93 -8.65 -8.86
CA GLN A 470 22.41 -9.56 -7.82
C GLN A 470 21.60 -10.87 -7.82
N VAL A 471 20.27 -10.79 -8.00
CA VAL A 471 19.40 -11.97 -8.16
C VAL A 471 19.74 -12.75 -9.41
N VAL A 472 20.00 -12.05 -10.55
CA VAL A 472 20.43 -12.70 -11.81
C VAL A 472 21.76 -13.44 -11.61
N ALA A 473 22.73 -12.84 -10.92
CA ALA A 473 24.02 -13.49 -10.64
C ALA A 473 23.85 -14.80 -9.84
N VAL A 474 23.01 -14.81 -8.81
CA VAL A 474 22.71 -16.04 -8.08
C VAL A 474 21.93 -17.05 -8.94
N ALA A 475 21.01 -16.58 -9.80
CA ALA A 475 20.28 -17.45 -10.71
C ALA A 475 21.19 -18.14 -11.74
N GLU A 476 22.22 -17.45 -12.22
CA GLU A 476 23.23 -18.03 -13.14
C GLU A 476 24.01 -19.17 -12.43
N LEU A 477 24.40 -19.01 -11.17
CA LEU A 477 25.03 -20.07 -10.39
C LEU A 477 24.10 -21.29 -10.19
N LEU A 478 22.78 -21.08 -10.22
CA LEU A 478 21.75 -22.13 -10.16
C LEU A 478 21.32 -22.64 -11.56
N GLY A 479 22.16 -22.39 -12.58
CA GLY A 479 22.05 -22.98 -13.92
C GLY A 479 21.06 -22.28 -14.85
N THR A 480 20.73 -21.01 -14.62
CA THR A 480 19.97 -20.24 -15.61
C THR A 480 20.90 -19.68 -16.71
N LYS A 481 20.30 -19.31 -17.82
CA LYS A 481 21.01 -18.64 -18.94
C LYS A 481 20.38 -17.27 -19.22
N TRP A 482 19.93 -16.57 -18.17
CA TRP A 482 19.32 -15.25 -18.35
C TRP A 482 20.32 -14.25 -18.89
N ARG A 483 19.89 -13.42 -19.84
CA ARG A 483 20.72 -12.44 -20.50
C ARG A 483 20.04 -11.07 -20.47
N TYR A 484 20.37 -10.27 -19.47
CA TYR A 484 19.93 -8.89 -19.34
C TYR A 484 21.17 -7.98 -19.28
N ASN A 485 21.38 -7.16 -20.31
CA ASN A 485 22.46 -6.18 -20.33
C ASN A 485 22.12 -4.94 -19.50
N SER A 486 20.82 -4.63 -19.43
CA SER A 486 20.28 -3.45 -18.74
C SER A 486 18.92 -3.73 -18.15
N ALA A 487 18.43 -2.84 -17.29
CA ALA A 487 17.06 -2.89 -16.78
C ALA A 487 16.01 -2.69 -17.91
N ALA A 488 16.40 -2.03 -19.02
CA ALA A 488 15.52 -1.92 -20.19
C ALA A 488 15.20 -3.28 -20.82
N ASP A 489 16.17 -4.24 -20.80
CA ASP A 489 15.92 -5.61 -21.28
C ASP A 489 14.91 -6.34 -20.38
N VAL A 490 14.98 -6.08 -19.06
CA VAL A 490 13.99 -6.62 -18.10
C VAL A 490 12.61 -6.03 -18.38
N MET A 491 12.50 -4.71 -18.60
CA MET A 491 11.24 -4.06 -18.94
C MET A 491 10.69 -4.55 -20.30
N GLN A 492 11.54 -4.82 -21.26
CA GLN A 492 11.11 -5.43 -22.53
C GLN A 492 10.49 -6.81 -22.31
N GLU A 493 11.08 -7.63 -21.45
CA GLU A 493 10.49 -8.91 -21.07
C GLU A 493 9.16 -8.73 -20.32
N ILE A 494 9.09 -7.79 -19.37
CA ILE A 494 7.84 -7.44 -18.68
C ILE A 494 6.74 -7.10 -19.69
N GLY A 495 7.01 -6.22 -20.66
CA GLY A 495 6.06 -5.86 -21.71
C GLY A 495 5.65 -7.02 -22.62
N SER A 496 6.51 -8.03 -22.78
CA SER A 496 6.19 -9.22 -23.59
C SER A 496 5.27 -10.22 -22.88
N VAL A 497 5.21 -10.22 -21.55
CA VAL A 497 4.40 -11.14 -20.73
C VAL A 497 3.21 -10.46 -20.06
N ILE A 498 3.19 -9.14 -19.97
CA ILE A 498 2.09 -8.34 -19.43
C ILE A 498 1.50 -7.48 -20.56
N PRO A 499 0.38 -7.87 -21.17
CA PRO A 499 -0.16 -7.17 -22.34
C PRO A 499 -0.41 -5.68 -22.12
N PHE A 500 -0.88 -5.28 -20.95
CA PHE A 500 -1.14 -3.87 -20.66
C PHE A 500 0.13 -3.04 -20.38
N TYR A 501 1.34 -3.66 -20.38
CA TYR A 501 2.66 -3.01 -20.33
C TYR A 501 3.39 -3.00 -21.68
N GLU A 502 2.82 -3.54 -22.75
CA GLU A 502 3.46 -3.72 -24.06
C GLU A 502 4.14 -2.45 -24.59
N GLY A 503 3.51 -1.29 -24.41
CA GLY A 503 4.06 0.02 -24.84
C GLY A 503 5.03 0.68 -23.87
N ALA A 504 5.40 0.04 -22.78
CA ALA A 504 6.20 0.62 -21.70
C ALA A 504 7.73 0.46 -21.91
N SER A 505 8.21 0.65 -23.13
CA SER A 505 9.67 0.68 -23.35
C SER A 505 10.31 1.92 -22.71
N TYR A 506 11.58 1.82 -22.30
CA TYR A 506 12.31 2.96 -21.73
C TYR A 506 12.32 4.18 -22.65
N GLU A 507 12.44 3.97 -23.96
CA GLU A 507 12.36 5.03 -24.94
C GLU A 507 11.01 5.76 -24.91
N ASN A 508 9.94 5.00 -24.83
CA ASN A 508 8.58 5.57 -24.75
C ASN A 508 8.33 6.29 -23.43
N LEU A 509 8.79 5.71 -22.31
CA LEU A 509 8.60 6.31 -20.98
C LEU A 509 9.39 7.59 -20.79
N ALA A 510 10.55 7.73 -21.44
CA ALA A 510 11.40 8.92 -21.35
C ALA A 510 10.77 10.15 -22.03
N ARG A 511 9.86 9.96 -23.01
CA ARG A 511 9.28 11.05 -23.80
C ARG A 511 8.18 11.84 -23.09
N ASP A 512 7.36 11.16 -22.21
CA ASP A 512 6.05 11.70 -21.78
C ASP A 512 5.82 11.67 -20.26
N TYR A 513 6.84 11.74 -19.43
CA TYR A 513 6.72 11.60 -17.95
C TYR A 513 6.06 10.27 -17.54
N GLY A 514 6.31 9.21 -18.31
CA GLY A 514 5.70 7.92 -18.12
C GLY A 514 4.33 7.78 -18.78
N ARG A 515 3.78 6.57 -18.75
CA ARG A 515 2.52 6.18 -19.39
C ARG A 515 1.61 5.46 -18.43
N GLN A 516 0.33 5.81 -18.47
CA GLN A 516 -0.68 5.09 -17.69
C GLN A 516 -1.13 3.84 -18.45
N TRP A 517 -0.95 2.68 -17.85
CA TRP A 517 -1.43 1.45 -18.44
C TRP A 517 -2.98 1.36 -18.39
N PRO A 518 -3.65 0.65 -19.31
CA PRO A 518 -3.10 -0.06 -20.45
C PRO A 518 -2.40 0.84 -21.47
N CYS A 519 -1.13 0.46 -21.80
CA CYS A 519 -0.40 1.05 -22.91
C CYS A 519 -0.05 -0.09 -23.89
N THR A 520 -0.99 -0.38 -24.78
CA THR A 520 -0.92 -1.45 -25.78
C THR A 520 -0.47 -0.88 -27.13
N HIS A 521 -0.23 -1.75 -28.09
CA HIS A 521 0.09 -1.35 -29.47
C HIS A 521 -0.96 -0.38 -30.03
N ASP A 522 -2.25 -0.62 -29.74
CA ASP A 522 -3.37 0.24 -30.22
C ASP A 522 -3.53 1.51 -29.39
N ARG A 523 -2.97 1.57 -28.19
CA ARG A 523 -3.01 2.72 -27.27
C ARG A 523 -1.61 3.07 -26.77
N PRO A 524 -0.68 3.42 -27.65
CA PRO A 524 0.73 3.61 -27.30
C PRO A 524 0.98 4.78 -26.34
N LEU A 525 0.07 5.75 -26.26
CA LEU A 525 0.15 6.89 -25.33
C LEU A 525 -0.40 6.57 -23.94
N GLY A 526 -0.98 5.34 -23.75
CA GLY A 526 -1.61 4.93 -22.51
C GLY A 526 -3.08 5.37 -22.38
N THR A 527 -3.65 5.05 -21.22
CA THR A 527 -5.09 5.21 -20.97
C THR A 527 -5.30 5.97 -19.64
N PRO A 528 -5.57 7.29 -19.67
CA PRO A 528 -5.74 8.11 -18.46
C PRO A 528 -6.90 7.65 -17.57
N TYR A 529 -8.00 7.21 -18.14
CA TYR A 529 -9.12 6.59 -17.43
C TYR A 529 -9.56 5.30 -18.12
N LEU A 530 -9.96 4.31 -17.34
CA LEU A 530 -10.34 2.99 -17.81
C LEU A 530 -11.78 2.95 -18.31
N PHE A 531 -12.12 1.96 -19.15
CA PHE A 531 -13.48 1.66 -19.64
C PHE A 531 -14.10 2.73 -20.54
N ASP A 532 -13.29 3.53 -21.24
CA ASP A 532 -13.73 4.59 -22.17
C ASP A 532 -14.32 4.07 -23.49
N ASP A 533 -14.07 2.80 -23.82
CA ASP A 533 -14.39 2.18 -25.11
C ASP A 533 -15.78 1.52 -25.18
N GLY A 534 -16.63 1.76 -24.18
CA GLY A 534 -17.99 1.25 -24.19
C GLY A 534 -18.10 -0.28 -24.05
N GLN A 535 -17.09 -0.94 -23.47
CA GLN A 535 -17.12 -2.39 -23.22
C GLN A 535 -18.35 -2.76 -22.38
N ARG A 536 -19.30 -3.47 -22.99
CA ARG A 536 -20.54 -3.88 -22.32
C ARG A 536 -20.30 -5.03 -21.36
N GLY A 537 -20.99 -5.03 -20.21
CA GLY A 537 -21.08 -6.18 -19.32
C GLY A 537 -19.84 -6.53 -18.53
N GLN A 538 -18.90 -5.61 -18.36
CA GLN A 538 -17.65 -5.87 -17.63
C GLN A 538 -17.71 -5.59 -16.14
N ALA A 539 -18.62 -4.73 -15.68
CA ALA A 539 -18.79 -4.44 -14.27
C ALA A 539 -19.86 -5.34 -13.64
N SER A 540 -19.63 -5.78 -12.41
CA SER A 540 -20.56 -6.63 -11.67
C SER A 540 -20.83 -6.06 -10.30
N PHE A 541 -22.11 -5.92 -9.94
CA PHE A 541 -22.47 -5.69 -8.55
C PHE A 541 -22.10 -6.90 -7.70
N SER A 542 -21.65 -6.66 -6.47
CA SER A 542 -21.30 -7.71 -5.53
C SER A 542 -21.63 -7.24 -4.11
N PHE A 543 -22.22 -8.11 -3.31
CA PHE A 543 -22.62 -7.76 -1.94
C PHE A 543 -22.48 -8.97 -1.02
N ALA A 544 -22.33 -8.71 0.29
CA ALA A 544 -22.72 -9.64 1.32
C ALA A 544 -24.02 -9.14 1.94
N PRO A 545 -24.90 -10.03 2.37
CA PRO A 545 -26.06 -9.64 3.17
C PRO A 545 -25.58 -8.85 4.38
N LEU A 546 -25.92 -7.56 4.45
CA LEU A 546 -25.49 -6.66 5.51
C LEU A 546 -25.92 -7.14 6.91
N ALA A 547 -27.01 -7.93 6.97
CA ALA A 547 -27.47 -8.60 8.18
C ALA A 547 -26.47 -9.65 8.71
N GLN A 548 -25.58 -10.18 7.86
CA GLN A 548 -24.58 -11.19 8.22
C GLN A 548 -23.22 -10.59 8.59
N LEU A 549 -23.05 -9.27 8.39
CA LEU A 549 -21.82 -8.62 8.80
C LEU A 549 -21.68 -8.63 10.32
N PRO A 550 -20.48 -8.93 10.84
CA PRO A 550 -20.25 -8.90 12.27
C PRO A 550 -20.56 -7.50 12.82
N ALA A 551 -21.27 -7.44 13.92
CA ALA A 551 -21.44 -6.17 14.63
C ALA A 551 -20.04 -5.64 15.00
N PRO A 552 -19.78 -4.32 14.83
CA PRO A 552 -18.56 -3.71 15.33
C PRO A 552 -18.39 -4.06 16.81
N GLY A 553 -17.13 -4.16 17.26
CA GLY A 553 -16.79 -4.59 18.61
C GLY A 553 -17.68 -3.89 19.64
N ARG A 554 -18.41 -4.67 20.42
CA ARG A 554 -19.34 -4.11 21.43
C ARG A 554 -18.51 -3.54 22.57
N PHE A 555 -18.73 -2.29 22.90
CA PHE A 555 -18.32 -1.72 24.18
C PHE A 555 -18.81 -2.64 25.30
N THR A 556 -17.91 -3.04 26.18
CA THR A 556 -18.29 -3.80 27.38
C THR A 556 -18.14 -2.92 28.60
N ALA A 557 -18.90 -3.20 29.66
CA ALA A 557 -18.74 -2.44 30.90
C ALA A 557 -17.32 -2.52 31.48
N ALA A 558 -16.61 -3.61 31.20
CA ALA A 558 -15.21 -3.81 31.63
C ALA A 558 -14.20 -3.02 30.78
N PHE A 559 -14.49 -2.80 29.48
CA PHE A 559 -13.63 -2.10 28.53
C PHE A 559 -14.48 -1.13 27.69
N PRO A 560 -14.76 0.07 28.22
CA PRO A 560 -15.76 0.98 27.65
C PRO A 560 -15.25 1.80 26.46
N PHE A 561 -13.98 1.70 26.07
CA PHE A 561 -13.41 2.42 24.95
C PHE A 561 -12.96 1.48 23.84
N VAL A 562 -13.10 1.94 22.60
CA VAL A 562 -12.51 1.30 21.42
C VAL A 562 -11.20 2.00 21.11
N LEU A 563 -10.08 1.31 21.28
CA LEU A 563 -8.78 1.74 20.83
C LEU A 563 -8.65 1.45 19.33
N MET A 564 -8.21 2.45 18.59
CA MET A 564 -7.94 2.36 17.15
C MET A 564 -6.47 2.67 16.88
N PHE A 565 -5.86 1.88 16.02
CA PHE A 565 -4.54 2.17 15.48
C PHE A 565 -4.71 2.89 14.15
N GLY A 566 -4.21 4.09 14.04
CA GLY A 566 -4.38 4.91 12.86
C GLY A 566 -3.11 5.59 12.40
N ARG A 567 -3.13 6.06 11.17
CA ARG A 567 -2.01 6.76 10.56
C ARG A 567 -2.11 8.24 10.90
N SER A 568 -1.06 8.76 11.52
CA SER A 568 -0.89 10.17 11.86
C SER A 568 0.26 10.77 11.06
N LEU A 569 0.56 12.05 11.29
CA LEU A 569 1.74 12.72 10.74
C LEU A 569 3.03 11.91 10.96
N TYR A 570 3.12 11.22 12.07
CA TYR A 570 4.31 10.47 12.52
C TYR A 570 4.38 9.04 11.98
N TYR A 571 3.45 8.60 11.17
CA TYR A 571 3.48 7.30 10.49
C TYR A 571 4.81 7.05 9.77
N TRP A 572 5.39 8.10 9.18
CA TRP A 572 6.65 8.01 8.45
C TRP A 572 7.88 7.97 9.34
N HIS A 573 7.75 8.22 10.65
CA HIS A 573 8.90 8.29 11.55
C HIS A 573 9.77 7.03 11.53
N GLN A 574 9.19 5.84 11.52
CA GLN A 574 9.93 4.57 11.49
C GLN A 574 10.27 4.06 10.08
N ASN A 575 9.89 4.79 9.03
CA ASN A 575 10.26 4.42 7.67
C ASN A 575 11.78 4.49 7.49
N THR A 576 12.40 3.43 6.94
CA THR A 576 13.85 3.34 6.78
C THR A 576 14.43 4.53 6.01
N MET A 577 13.75 5.03 4.97
CA MET A 577 14.22 6.18 4.20
C MET A 577 14.21 7.47 5.05
N VAL A 578 13.19 7.64 5.89
CA VAL A 578 13.11 8.78 6.82
C VAL A 578 14.23 8.73 7.85
N GLN A 579 14.53 7.56 8.38
CA GLN A 579 15.59 7.39 9.39
C GLN A 579 17.00 7.69 8.87
N HIS A 580 17.21 7.60 7.54
CA HIS A 580 18.49 7.88 6.88
C HIS A 580 18.50 9.21 6.07
N SER A 581 17.54 10.11 6.35
CA SER A 581 17.53 11.49 5.91
C SER A 581 17.59 12.39 7.15
N GLU A 582 18.60 13.22 7.26
CA GLU A 582 18.80 14.08 8.44
C GLU A 582 17.61 15.03 8.67
N THR A 583 17.13 15.65 7.60
CA THR A 583 16.00 16.57 7.67
C THR A 583 14.71 15.84 8.02
N LEU A 584 14.38 14.75 7.32
CA LEU A 584 13.11 14.04 7.56
C LEU A 584 13.08 13.37 8.93
N LYS A 585 14.19 12.80 9.39
CA LYS A 585 14.31 12.20 10.72
C LYS A 585 13.99 13.24 11.81
N ARG A 586 14.54 14.44 11.69
CA ARG A 586 14.27 15.54 12.62
C ARG A 586 12.80 15.96 12.56
N GLU A 587 12.27 16.23 11.37
CA GLU A 587 10.90 16.73 11.20
C GLU A 587 9.83 15.72 11.66
N PHE A 588 9.99 14.45 11.33
CA PHE A 588 9.04 13.42 11.76
C PHE A 588 9.28 12.94 13.21
N GLY A 589 10.42 13.24 13.81
CA GLY A 589 10.75 12.90 15.19
C GLY A 589 10.39 13.95 16.23
N ILE A 590 9.97 15.16 15.81
CA ILE A 590 9.78 16.29 16.72
C ILE A 590 8.78 16.02 17.85
N LEU A 591 7.75 15.23 17.59
CA LEU A 591 6.73 14.91 18.58
C LEU A 591 7.24 13.98 19.71
N LEU A 592 8.29 13.22 19.44
CA LEU A 592 8.92 12.36 20.46
C LEU A 592 9.68 13.20 21.51
N LEU A 593 9.92 14.49 21.24
CA LEU A 593 10.46 15.41 22.24
C LEU A 593 9.44 15.71 23.32
N ASP A 594 8.16 15.86 22.93
CA ASP A 594 7.07 16.13 23.86
C ASP A 594 6.53 14.85 24.51
N TYR A 595 6.55 13.75 23.76
CA TYR A 595 6.02 12.45 24.19
C TYR A 595 7.01 11.30 23.92
N PRO A 596 8.11 11.22 24.70
CA PRO A 596 9.18 10.24 24.45
C PRO A 596 8.72 8.78 24.59
N ASP A 597 7.74 8.50 25.46
CA ASP A 597 7.11 7.20 25.65
C ASP A 597 5.86 7.00 24.76
N GLY A 598 5.66 7.88 23.75
CA GLY A 598 4.48 7.90 22.91
C GLY A 598 3.26 8.54 23.57
N PHE A 599 2.16 8.59 22.83
CA PHE A 599 0.90 9.16 23.31
C PHE A 599 -0.30 8.47 22.67
N VAL A 600 -1.48 8.71 23.27
CA VAL A 600 -2.77 8.34 22.68
C VAL A 600 -3.68 9.55 22.67
N GLU A 601 -4.48 9.68 21.62
CA GLU A 601 -5.51 10.73 21.56
C GLU A 601 -6.77 10.27 22.30
N ILE A 602 -7.32 11.15 23.13
CA ILE A 602 -8.51 10.93 23.93
C ILE A 602 -9.47 12.09 23.67
N ASN A 603 -10.76 11.79 23.47
CA ASN A 603 -11.77 12.84 23.31
C ASN A 603 -11.85 13.72 24.59
N ASP A 604 -12.03 15.03 24.41
CA ASP A 604 -12.07 16.01 25.49
C ASP A 604 -13.18 15.75 26.52
N GLY A 605 -14.38 15.33 26.08
CA GLY A 605 -15.48 14.93 26.94
C GLY A 605 -15.17 13.68 27.77
N ASP A 606 -14.53 12.67 27.17
CA ASP A 606 -14.11 11.44 27.88
C ASP A 606 -12.98 11.77 28.88
N ALA A 607 -12.02 12.59 28.47
CA ALA A 607 -10.92 13.02 29.33
C ALA A 607 -11.46 13.79 30.56
N ALA A 608 -12.43 14.70 30.36
CA ALA A 608 -13.07 15.42 31.44
C ALA A 608 -13.83 14.48 32.42
N ALA A 609 -14.60 13.51 31.88
CA ALA A 609 -15.33 12.53 32.69
C ALA A 609 -14.39 11.66 33.53
N LEU A 610 -13.22 11.29 33.00
CA LEU A 610 -12.19 10.50 33.69
C LEU A 610 -11.22 11.37 34.52
N LYS A 611 -11.36 12.70 34.47
CA LYS A 611 -10.45 13.67 35.08
C LYS A 611 -8.99 13.48 34.60
N ILE A 612 -8.81 13.12 33.35
CA ILE A 612 -7.54 13.04 32.65
C ILE A 612 -7.25 14.43 32.06
N ARG A 613 -5.99 14.89 32.13
CA ARG A 613 -5.54 16.15 31.53
C ARG A 613 -4.60 15.85 30.39
N ASP A 614 -4.49 16.78 29.47
CA ASP A 614 -3.46 16.73 28.42
C ASP A 614 -2.06 16.57 29.00
N GLY A 615 -1.23 15.71 28.40
CA GLY A 615 0.10 15.37 28.90
C GLY A 615 0.14 14.48 30.15
N MET A 616 -1.02 14.01 30.67
CA MET A 616 -1.05 13.13 31.83
C MET A 616 -0.64 11.71 31.46
N LYS A 617 0.18 11.07 32.30
CA LYS A 617 0.52 9.65 32.15
C LYS A 617 -0.66 8.77 32.54
N ILE A 618 -0.97 7.80 31.70
CA ILE A 618 -2.15 6.92 31.83
C ILE A 618 -1.81 5.46 31.52
N HIS A 619 -2.61 4.56 32.05
CA HIS A 619 -2.60 3.14 31.69
C HIS A 619 -3.75 2.86 30.72
N LEU A 620 -3.40 2.21 29.61
CA LEU A 620 -4.34 1.54 28.70
C LEU A 620 -4.36 0.08 29.05
N ILE A 621 -5.52 -0.47 29.31
CA ILE A 621 -5.69 -1.87 29.73
C ILE A 621 -6.68 -2.54 28.80
N SER A 622 -6.26 -3.65 28.21
CA SER A 622 -7.08 -4.55 27.40
C SER A 622 -7.19 -5.93 28.06
N SER A 623 -7.93 -6.83 27.43
CA SER A 623 -7.95 -8.24 27.86
C SER A 623 -6.61 -8.98 27.65
N ALA A 624 -5.70 -8.44 26.84
CA ALA A 624 -4.41 -9.05 26.51
C ALA A 624 -3.26 -8.51 27.36
N GLY A 625 -3.36 -7.28 27.85
CA GLY A 625 -2.30 -6.66 28.62
C GLY A 625 -2.53 -5.18 28.91
N MET A 626 -1.46 -4.53 29.35
CA MET A 626 -1.46 -3.12 29.74
C MET A 626 -0.28 -2.41 29.10
N SER A 627 -0.53 -1.19 28.65
CA SER A 627 0.52 -0.26 28.21
C SER A 627 0.38 1.06 28.95
N THR A 628 1.51 1.75 29.17
CA THR A 628 1.57 3.05 29.83
C THR A 628 2.08 4.10 28.85
N THR A 629 1.35 5.21 28.70
CA THR A 629 1.67 6.26 27.75
C THR A 629 1.09 7.60 28.20
N TYR A 630 1.25 8.65 27.40
CA TYR A 630 0.69 9.96 27.69
C TYR A 630 -0.64 10.18 26.99
N ALA A 631 -1.54 10.93 27.63
CA ALA A 631 -2.82 11.37 27.06
C ALA A 631 -2.59 12.64 26.24
N HIS A 632 -3.05 12.64 24.99
CA HIS A 632 -3.24 13.85 24.18
C HIS A 632 -4.74 14.10 24.04
N VAL A 633 -5.24 15.17 24.68
CA VAL A 633 -6.66 15.49 24.70
C VAL A 633 -7.04 16.28 23.47
N THR A 634 -8.06 15.83 22.73
CA THR A 634 -8.46 16.43 21.45
C THR A 634 -9.97 16.27 21.20
N ASP A 635 -10.56 17.18 20.41
CA ASP A 635 -11.93 17.08 19.87
C ASP A 635 -11.99 16.40 18.48
N GLU A 636 -10.84 16.00 17.94
CA GLU A 636 -10.76 15.42 16.59
C GLU A 636 -11.32 13.99 16.51
N ILE A 637 -11.37 13.27 17.63
CA ILE A 637 -11.93 11.90 17.72
C ILE A 637 -13.25 11.90 18.49
N ARG A 638 -14.08 10.88 18.24
CA ARG A 638 -15.37 10.72 18.92
C ARG A 638 -15.21 10.25 20.37
N GLN A 639 -16.20 10.59 21.20
CA GLN A 639 -16.35 9.98 22.52
C GLN A 639 -16.43 8.46 22.44
N GLY A 640 -15.86 7.80 23.43
CA GLY A 640 -15.78 6.33 23.49
C GLY A 640 -14.66 5.75 22.60
N THR A 641 -13.89 6.57 21.91
CA THR A 641 -12.78 6.11 21.06
C THR A 641 -11.43 6.63 21.56
N ILE A 642 -10.42 5.81 21.44
CA ILE A 642 -9.00 6.15 21.70
C ILE A 642 -8.24 5.92 20.42
N TYR A 643 -7.37 6.87 20.06
CA TYR A 643 -6.59 6.75 18.83
C TYR A 643 -5.10 6.67 19.15
N VAL A 644 -4.44 5.64 18.61
CA VAL A 644 -2.99 5.43 18.75
C VAL A 644 -2.34 5.63 17.40
N PRO A 645 -1.35 6.51 17.28
CA PRO A 645 -0.52 6.57 16.08
C PRO A 645 0.14 5.23 15.75
N TYR A 646 0.05 4.78 14.51
CA TYR A 646 0.50 3.46 14.06
C TYR A 646 1.97 3.15 14.36
N TYR A 647 2.83 4.16 14.40
CA TYR A 647 4.26 3.98 14.67
C TYR A 647 4.58 3.62 16.15
N LEU A 648 3.61 3.73 17.06
CA LEU A 648 3.76 3.32 18.46
C LEU A 648 3.45 1.81 18.61
N GLN A 649 4.24 0.99 17.95
CA GLN A 649 4.00 -0.46 17.89
C GLN A 649 4.11 -1.14 19.25
N ASP A 650 4.93 -0.64 20.16
CA ASP A 650 5.06 -1.19 21.51
C ASP A 650 3.72 -1.14 22.27
N ILE A 651 2.96 -0.06 22.10
CA ILE A 651 1.60 0.05 22.66
C ILE A 651 0.68 -0.99 22.00
N ALA A 652 0.77 -1.15 20.67
CA ALA A 652 -0.04 -2.09 19.93
C ALA A 652 0.21 -3.53 20.37
N VAL A 653 1.48 -3.94 20.45
CA VAL A 653 1.89 -5.31 20.83
C VAL A 653 1.39 -5.66 22.22
N GLN A 654 1.51 -4.74 23.18
CA GLN A 654 1.10 -4.98 24.57
C GLN A 654 -0.43 -5.12 24.73
N LEU A 655 -1.22 -4.42 23.91
CA LEU A 655 -2.67 -4.36 24.03
C LEU A 655 -3.42 -5.37 23.18
N VAL A 656 -2.83 -5.81 22.05
CA VAL A 656 -3.48 -6.73 21.11
C VAL A 656 -3.19 -8.19 21.46
N GLY A 657 -2.06 -8.47 22.10
CA GLY A 657 -1.58 -9.82 22.40
C GLY A 657 -1.05 -10.55 21.15
N PRO A 658 -0.67 -11.83 21.29
CA PRO A 658 -0.18 -12.62 20.16
C PRO A 658 -1.24 -12.77 19.08
N ALA A 659 -0.79 -12.71 17.81
CA ALA A 659 -1.65 -12.70 16.64
C ALA A 659 -2.68 -13.83 16.64
N ARG A 660 -3.94 -13.49 16.85
CA ARG A 660 -5.05 -14.40 16.56
C ARG A 660 -5.39 -14.28 15.08
N THR A 661 -5.73 -15.39 14.44
CA THR A 661 -6.12 -15.50 13.03
C THR A 661 -7.32 -14.61 12.62
N GLU A 662 -8.02 -14.06 13.58
CA GLU A 662 -9.14 -13.15 13.42
C GLU A 662 -8.76 -11.74 12.93
N TYR A 663 -7.48 -11.39 12.96
CA TYR A 663 -6.97 -10.08 12.51
C TYR A 663 -6.72 -9.96 11.01
N ARG A 664 -7.05 -10.98 10.22
CA ARG A 664 -6.84 -10.98 8.75
C ARG A 664 -7.69 -9.97 7.98
N ALA A 665 -8.74 -9.41 8.60
CA ALA A 665 -9.74 -8.64 7.86
C ALA A 665 -10.47 -7.57 8.68
N GLY A 666 -9.90 -7.04 9.74
CA GLY A 666 -10.62 -6.07 10.55
C GLY A 666 -9.78 -4.86 10.94
N TYR A 667 -10.43 -3.75 11.23
CA TYR A 667 -9.84 -2.68 12.00
C TYR A 667 -9.07 -3.29 13.15
N ARG A 668 -7.85 -2.84 13.35
CA ARG A 668 -7.11 -3.12 14.57
C ARG A 668 -7.74 -2.31 15.70
N THR A 669 -8.92 -2.73 16.09
CA THR A 669 -9.62 -2.15 17.22
C THR A 669 -9.50 -3.12 18.40
N VAL A 670 -9.20 -2.58 19.55
CA VAL A 670 -9.14 -3.32 20.82
C VAL A 670 -9.99 -2.59 21.82
N ASN A 671 -10.83 -3.33 22.56
CA ASN A 671 -11.56 -2.74 23.66
C ASN A 671 -10.61 -2.50 24.85
N VAL A 672 -10.61 -1.29 25.36
CA VAL A 672 -9.72 -0.88 26.46
C VAL A 672 -10.47 -0.13 27.54
N LYS A 673 -9.90 -0.11 28.73
CA LYS A 673 -10.20 0.88 29.77
C LYS A 673 -9.00 1.77 30.01
N LEU A 674 -9.26 2.97 30.50
CA LEU A 674 -8.26 3.96 30.88
C LEU A 674 -8.19 4.09 32.39
N GLU A 675 -6.99 4.16 32.93
CA GLU A 675 -6.72 4.46 34.33
C GLU A 675 -5.59 5.47 34.43
N LYS A 676 -5.56 6.26 35.49
CA LYS A 676 -4.43 7.16 35.78
C LYS A 676 -3.23 6.31 36.21
N ALA A 677 -2.03 6.65 35.69
CA ALA A 677 -0.79 5.98 36.07
C ALA A 677 -0.30 6.42 37.46
#